data_62ef4254056a70149cb808359ba0fbff
#
_entry.id   62ef4254056a70149cb808359ba0fbff
#
_cell.length_a   1.000
_cell.length_b   1.000
_cell.length_c   1.000
_cell.angle_alpha   90.00
_cell.angle_beta   90.00
_cell.angle_gamma   90.00
#
_symmetry.space_group_name_H-M   'P 1'
#
loop_
_entity.id
_entity.type
_entity.pdbx_description
1 polymer ?
#
loop_
_entity_poly.entity_id
_entity_poly.type
_entity_poly.pdbx_seq_one_letter_code
_entity_poly.pdbx_strand_id
1 'polypeptide(L)'
;MGKKLKIALFCTSIMVSANSLALENIKITKIDVTNLQELTKEYVLENIPVKVGDNYKNKELSDIYVSLRGTGVFTNVNIYPTFNSDNNEVSLVLEVDEVANAKEELANRQAYINASKRTELLVNSLVVTGNDNVGVSELISNSNIKIGDYFTPITVNELANAIISSGYFQSVVPEVTRNANGKSVDIKLTLLENPKLRNITIKGVTAFTTEQIKEVSGLKEGQVINANALNPNISPILGLYQEVGVITARIVDVQFKDGDILLEISEGKIDKVKFEKIAQKQDNKRLSEKQFRLKTKPHVLERMNYLKEGDLLTKQGLTNTIQEFYKTGLFSSVEPKITGNEKDVNGRNVTFIVEERPTTSINGNVAYESKEGFTGGITLADKNFLGNQQEISLQTNFGTRGNYDLGFTFFDPWIKGTKRLQVGTNVFFKREKARKSDLEKDGERPALLENVTKISGSYLYGASVTLGKGVAKNTFITGRPRIYGVKSTNAEESPKVMVDYTLGSVSTTLIYDSRNDSYLPMQGFYLSAGYELGYIFRDKSIKHSKIKEVQDKIKNLYTGDKGKDLREAYDKYKKAKDDKTQADQLPALKQKYEEELKKFKDANANDLTLGGVANDTLSHRFFNILNVDFRAYHRVYKDKNSMAYRVTLGYANEGTPENLMFRVNDGTTLRGYNDEPTNAIFTATAENRTYVNKYIQLVAFGELGLNSKQTGTNTKGLKSYTPFKDIFKKENVKIDLGIGARITTPIGIIRLDYAWPLINSSSNKGKFSFGFGQTF
;
A
#
# COMPACT_ATOMS: atom_id res chain seq x y z
N MET A 1 -30.20 -1.95 -40.35
CA MET A 1 -28.78 -1.78 -40.69
C MET A 1 -27.96 -1.98 -39.39
N GLY A 2 -27.47 -3.20 -39.18
CA GLY A 2 -26.88 -3.62 -37.93
C GLY A 2 -25.38 -3.39 -37.88
N LYS A 3 -24.90 -2.67 -36.87
CA LYS A 3 -23.46 -2.63 -36.51
C LYS A 3 -23.16 -3.82 -35.63
N LYS A 4 -22.37 -4.77 -36.15
CA LYS A 4 -21.81 -5.87 -35.37
C LYS A 4 -20.71 -5.34 -34.47
N LEU A 5 -20.95 -5.40 -33.17
CA LEU A 5 -19.96 -5.12 -32.10
C LEU A 5 -19.03 -6.33 -31.98
N LYS A 6 -17.78 -6.18 -32.38
CA LYS A 6 -16.73 -7.15 -32.03
C LYS A 6 -16.28 -6.90 -30.59
N ILE A 7 -16.73 -7.75 -29.68
CA ILE A 7 -16.23 -7.82 -28.31
C ILE A 7 -15.03 -8.74 -28.33
N ALA A 8 -13.84 -8.19 -28.12
CA ALA A 8 -12.65 -8.98 -27.80
C ALA A 8 -12.79 -9.44 -26.34
N LEU A 9 -13.06 -10.71 -26.13
CA LEU A 9 -13.05 -11.32 -24.80
C LEU A 9 -11.61 -11.62 -24.40
N PHE A 10 -11.10 -10.88 -23.46
CA PHE A 10 -9.92 -11.24 -22.68
C PHE A 10 -10.29 -12.44 -21.79
N CYS A 11 -9.68 -13.57 -22.01
CA CYS A 11 -9.83 -14.74 -21.13
C CYS A 11 -9.10 -14.49 -19.82
N THR A 12 -9.81 -13.92 -18.82
CA THR A 12 -9.46 -14.07 -17.42
C THR A 12 -10.00 -15.43 -16.96
N SER A 13 -9.10 -16.30 -16.51
CA SER A 13 -9.43 -17.57 -15.88
C SER A 13 -10.31 -17.35 -14.65
N ILE A 14 -11.60 -17.50 -14.79
CA ILE A 14 -12.52 -17.73 -13.69
C ILE A 14 -12.53 -19.24 -13.45
N MET A 15 -11.90 -19.70 -12.37
CA MET A 15 -12.23 -21.01 -11.81
C MET A 15 -13.65 -20.94 -11.26
N VAL A 16 -14.60 -21.29 -12.06
CA VAL A 16 -15.90 -21.72 -11.60
C VAL A 16 -15.71 -23.19 -11.26
N SER A 17 -15.90 -23.56 -10.02
CA SER A 17 -16.17 -24.93 -9.60
C SER A 17 -17.48 -25.36 -10.28
N ALA A 18 -17.37 -25.85 -11.49
CA ALA A 18 -18.46 -26.54 -12.15
C ALA A 18 -18.41 -27.99 -11.71
N ASN A 19 -19.50 -28.46 -11.17
CA ASN A 19 -19.84 -29.85 -11.09
C ASN A 19 -19.42 -30.57 -12.37
N SER A 20 -18.67 -31.67 -12.21
CA SER A 20 -18.35 -32.60 -13.27
C SER A 20 -19.66 -33.20 -13.83
N LEU A 21 -20.29 -32.50 -14.74
CA LEU A 21 -21.09 -33.14 -15.76
C LEU A 21 -20.10 -33.73 -16.75
N ALA A 22 -20.06 -35.04 -16.78
CA ALA A 22 -19.26 -35.83 -17.71
C ALA A 22 -19.57 -35.37 -19.15
N LEU A 23 -18.57 -34.68 -19.76
CA LEU A 23 -18.50 -34.47 -21.20
C LEU A 23 -18.09 -35.79 -21.87
N GLU A 24 -18.90 -36.85 -21.69
CA GLU A 24 -18.74 -38.11 -22.39
C GLU A 24 -19.46 -38.01 -23.71
N ASN A 25 -18.67 -38.14 -24.81
CA ASN A 25 -19.08 -38.26 -26.20
C ASN A 25 -19.39 -36.99 -27.02
N ILE A 26 -18.57 -35.95 -26.91
CA ILE A 26 -18.58 -34.87 -27.91
C ILE A 26 -17.79 -35.36 -29.13
N LYS A 27 -18.40 -35.35 -30.33
CA LYS A 27 -17.75 -35.76 -31.55
C LYS A 27 -17.16 -34.59 -32.33
N ILE A 28 -15.97 -34.82 -32.91
CA ILE A 28 -15.37 -33.89 -33.85
C ILE A 28 -16.07 -34.03 -35.19
N THR A 29 -16.85 -33.03 -35.60
CA THR A 29 -17.64 -33.04 -36.83
C THR A 29 -16.93 -32.39 -37.99
N LYS A 30 -16.01 -31.47 -37.73
CA LYS A 30 -15.26 -30.75 -38.74
C LYS A 30 -13.89 -30.34 -38.27
N ILE A 31 -12.88 -30.45 -39.16
CA ILE A 31 -11.55 -29.88 -38.95
C ILE A 31 -11.22 -29.00 -40.16
N ASP A 32 -11.13 -27.69 -39.94
CA ASP A 32 -10.70 -26.73 -40.93
C ASP A 32 -9.29 -26.25 -40.64
N VAL A 33 -8.53 -26.00 -41.72
CA VAL A 33 -7.17 -25.42 -41.63
C VAL A 33 -7.17 -24.09 -42.37
N THR A 34 -6.60 -23.09 -41.75
CA THR A 34 -6.53 -21.71 -42.26
C THR A 34 -5.10 -21.22 -42.24
N ASN A 35 -4.83 -20.21 -43.07
CA ASN A 35 -3.55 -19.51 -43.18
C ASN A 35 -2.40 -20.34 -43.83
N LEU A 36 -2.73 -21.37 -44.61
CA LEU A 36 -1.75 -22.11 -45.43
C LEU A 36 -1.34 -21.26 -46.64
N GLN A 37 -0.05 -21.30 -46.99
CA GLN A 37 0.56 -20.59 -48.12
C GLN A 37 1.18 -21.52 -49.12
N GLU A 38 2.04 -22.46 -48.69
CA GLU A 38 2.79 -23.38 -49.53
C GLU A 38 2.40 -24.84 -49.35
N LEU A 39 1.94 -25.20 -48.14
CA LEU A 39 1.53 -26.57 -47.81
C LEU A 39 0.05 -26.80 -48.06
N THR A 40 -0.33 -28.06 -48.16
CA THR A 40 -1.76 -28.41 -48.42
C THR A 40 -2.48 -28.74 -47.11
N LYS A 41 -3.81 -28.62 -47.15
CA LYS A 41 -4.68 -28.97 -46.00
C LYS A 41 -4.54 -30.46 -45.65
N GLU A 42 -4.38 -31.32 -46.68
CA GLU A 42 -4.18 -32.77 -46.54
C GLU A 42 -2.95 -33.05 -45.71
N TYR A 43 -1.83 -32.34 -45.97
CA TYR A 43 -0.60 -32.49 -45.21
C TYR A 43 -0.82 -32.25 -43.73
N VAL A 44 -1.56 -31.17 -43.37
CA VAL A 44 -1.86 -30.86 -41.97
C VAL A 44 -2.72 -31.96 -41.34
N LEU A 45 -3.75 -32.41 -42.05
CA LEU A 45 -4.68 -33.44 -41.56
C LEU A 45 -4.02 -34.83 -41.38
N GLU A 46 -3.01 -35.15 -42.19
CA GLU A 46 -2.21 -36.39 -42.04
C GLU A 46 -1.27 -36.35 -40.84
N ASN A 47 -0.85 -35.18 -40.43
CA ASN A 47 0.11 -34.98 -39.33
C ASN A 47 -0.52 -34.63 -37.98
N ILE A 48 -1.84 -34.77 -37.84
CA ILE A 48 -2.54 -34.60 -36.56
C ILE A 48 -3.09 -35.92 -36.04
N PRO A 49 -3.13 -36.17 -34.72
CA PRO A 49 -3.53 -37.43 -34.10
C PRO A 49 -5.06 -37.62 -34.02
N VAL A 50 -5.86 -36.72 -34.58
CA VAL A 50 -7.33 -36.76 -34.50
C VAL A 50 -7.97 -36.69 -35.88
N LYS A 51 -9.14 -37.33 -36.02
CA LYS A 51 -9.91 -37.37 -37.27
C LYS A 51 -11.37 -36.91 -37.02
N VAL A 52 -12.02 -36.50 -38.09
CA VAL A 52 -13.47 -36.25 -38.06
C VAL A 52 -14.18 -37.56 -37.71
N GLY A 53 -15.06 -37.51 -36.70
CA GLY A 53 -15.75 -38.67 -36.12
C GLY A 53 -15.18 -39.14 -34.79
N ASP A 54 -13.97 -38.73 -34.40
CA ASP A 54 -13.36 -39.07 -33.12
C ASP A 54 -14.07 -38.35 -31.95
N ASN A 55 -13.97 -38.93 -30.75
CA ASN A 55 -14.46 -38.29 -29.53
C ASN A 55 -13.47 -37.24 -29.07
N TYR A 56 -13.92 -36.00 -28.88
CA TYR A 56 -13.09 -34.88 -28.43
C TYR A 56 -12.63 -35.04 -26.98
N LYS A 57 -11.34 -34.81 -26.73
CA LYS A 57 -10.74 -34.69 -25.40
C LYS A 57 -9.82 -33.48 -25.36
N ASN A 58 -9.86 -32.69 -24.27
CA ASN A 58 -9.00 -31.50 -24.13
C ASN A 58 -7.50 -31.77 -24.30
N LYS A 59 -7.02 -32.98 -23.99
CA LYS A 59 -5.64 -33.40 -24.20
C LYS A 59 -5.26 -33.39 -25.68
N GLU A 60 -6.21 -33.64 -26.57
CA GLU A 60 -5.97 -33.73 -28.01
C GLU A 60 -5.55 -32.42 -28.65
N LEU A 61 -5.96 -31.27 -28.06
CA LEU A 61 -5.48 -29.94 -28.51
C LEU A 61 -3.97 -29.81 -28.32
N SER A 62 -3.46 -30.26 -27.18
CA SER A 62 -2.01 -30.30 -26.93
C SER A 62 -1.29 -31.27 -27.84
N ASP A 63 -1.88 -32.44 -28.09
CA ASP A 63 -1.29 -33.46 -28.95
C ASP A 63 -1.25 -33.00 -30.43
N ILE A 64 -2.30 -32.30 -30.91
CA ILE A 64 -2.31 -31.64 -32.23
C ILE A 64 -1.21 -30.59 -32.33
N TYR A 65 -1.10 -29.70 -31.31
CA TYR A 65 -0.07 -28.67 -31.27
C TYR A 65 1.33 -29.26 -31.34
N VAL A 66 1.61 -30.27 -30.50
CA VAL A 66 2.92 -30.95 -30.45
C VAL A 66 3.23 -31.62 -31.77
N SER A 67 2.25 -32.30 -32.37
CA SER A 67 2.42 -33.02 -33.66
C SER A 67 2.75 -32.05 -34.79
N LEU A 68 1.99 -30.99 -34.96
CA LEU A 68 2.23 -30.00 -36.01
C LEU A 68 3.51 -29.19 -35.78
N ARG A 69 3.81 -28.76 -34.57
CA ARG A 69 5.10 -28.11 -34.24
C ARG A 69 6.29 -29.09 -34.45
N GLY A 70 6.09 -30.35 -34.13
CA GLY A 70 7.08 -31.41 -34.33
C GLY A 70 7.44 -31.66 -35.82
N THR A 71 6.60 -31.25 -36.77
CA THR A 71 6.94 -31.28 -38.19
C THR A 71 8.06 -30.32 -38.58
N GLY A 72 8.27 -29.24 -37.79
CA GLY A 72 9.30 -28.22 -38.03
C GLY A 72 8.95 -27.23 -39.15
N VAL A 73 7.84 -27.39 -39.84
CA VAL A 73 7.42 -26.50 -40.96
C VAL A 73 6.40 -25.44 -40.55
N PHE A 74 6.02 -25.39 -39.26
CA PHE A 74 5.12 -24.36 -38.74
C PHE A 74 5.80 -23.55 -37.64
N THR A 75 5.72 -22.21 -37.75
CA THR A 75 6.22 -21.25 -36.74
C THR A 75 5.23 -21.04 -35.61
N ASN A 76 3.92 -21.16 -35.91
CA ASN A 76 2.86 -21.04 -34.93
C ASN A 76 1.69 -21.94 -35.27
N VAL A 77 0.95 -22.41 -34.26
CA VAL A 77 -0.24 -23.27 -34.41
C VAL A 77 -1.25 -22.82 -33.35
N ASN A 78 -2.36 -22.27 -33.79
CA ASN A 78 -3.47 -21.91 -32.93
C ASN A 78 -4.66 -22.85 -33.21
N ILE A 79 -5.31 -23.32 -32.15
CA ILE A 79 -6.40 -24.28 -32.26
C ILE A 79 -7.64 -23.71 -31.60
N TYR A 80 -8.71 -23.53 -32.36
CA TYR A 80 -9.96 -22.96 -31.90
C TYR A 80 -11.10 -23.98 -31.93
N PRO A 81 -11.45 -24.61 -30.79
CA PRO A 81 -12.61 -25.47 -30.71
C PRO A 81 -13.89 -24.63 -30.62
N THR A 82 -14.86 -24.96 -31.47
CA THR A 82 -16.21 -24.35 -31.43
C THR A 82 -17.21 -25.44 -31.10
N PHE A 83 -17.84 -25.34 -29.94
CA PHE A 83 -18.79 -26.33 -29.42
C PHE A 83 -20.22 -25.97 -29.85
N ASN A 84 -20.95 -26.99 -30.33
CA ASN A 84 -22.39 -26.92 -30.50
C ASN A 84 -23.06 -27.74 -29.40
N SER A 85 -23.56 -27.06 -28.38
CA SER A 85 -24.17 -27.70 -27.21
C SER A 85 -25.45 -28.49 -27.51
N ASP A 86 -26.15 -28.14 -28.60
CA ASP A 86 -27.46 -28.74 -28.92
C ASP A 86 -27.29 -30.17 -29.51
N ASN A 87 -26.12 -30.50 -30.11
CA ASN A 87 -25.89 -31.75 -30.79
C ASN A 87 -24.69 -32.56 -30.22
N ASN A 88 -24.06 -32.15 -29.13
CA ASN A 88 -22.81 -32.73 -28.62
C ASN A 88 -21.69 -32.81 -29.66
N GLU A 89 -21.49 -31.77 -30.42
CA GLU A 89 -20.54 -31.68 -31.54
C GLU A 89 -19.50 -30.61 -31.30
N VAL A 90 -18.29 -30.82 -31.84
CA VAL A 90 -17.21 -29.82 -31.86
C VAL A 90 -16.62 -29.70 -33.24
N SER A 91 -16.41 -28.49 -33.72
CA SER A 91 -15.58 -28.21 -34.88
C SER A 91 -14.26 -27.56 -34.47
N LEU A 92 -13.17 -28.03 -35.07
CA LEU A 92 -11.82 -27.51 -34.82
C LEU A 92 -11.40 -26.60 -35.98
N VAL A 93 -10.90 -25.43 -35.72
CA VAL A 93 -10.22 -24.56 -36.69
C VAL A 93 -8.77 -24.49 -36.30
N LEU A 94 -7.89 -24.97 -37.17
CA LEU A 94 -6.44 -24.95 -37.02
C LEU A 94 -5.92 -23.76 -37.85
N GLU A 95 -5.46 -22.70 -37.19
CA GLU A 95 -4.77 -21.61 -37.83
C GLU A 95 -3.26 -21.83 -37.68
N VAL A 96 -2.58 -22.00 -38.81
CA VAL A 96 -1.17 -22.36 -38.84
C VAL A 96 -0.36 -21.33 -39.61
N ASP A 97 0.79 -20.94 -39.06
CA ASP A 97 1.76 -20.09 -39.74
C ASP A 97 2.94 -20.93 -40.20
N GLU A 98 3.16 -20.98 -41.50
CA GLU A 98 4.26 -21.74 -42.08
C GLU A 98 5.60 -21.01 -41.88
N VAL A 99 6.71 -21.78 -41.82
CA VAL A 99 8.06 -21.25 -41.95
C VAL A 99 8.28 -20.69 -43.36
N ALA A 100 9.18 -19.74 -43.52
CA ALA A 100 9.58 -19.29 -44.86
C ALA A 100 10.16 -20.51 -45.64
N ASN A 101 9.71 -20.73 -46.87
CA ASN A 101 10.05 -21.85 -47.71
C ASN A 101 9.65 -23.22 -47.11
N ALA A 102 8.46 -23.36 -46.57
CA ALA A 102 7.97 -24.56 -45.90
C ALA A 102 8.05 -25.82 -46.77
N LYS A 103 7.84 -25.67 -48.08
CA LYS A 103 7.94 -26.76 -49.06
C LYS A 103 9.38 -27.25 -49.25
N GLU A 104 10.32 -26.35 -49.29
CA GLU A 104 11.76 -26.66 -49.40
C GLU A 104 12.25 -27.31 -48.10
N GLU A 105 11.83 -26.80 -46.94
CA GLU A 105 12.15 -27.38 -45.62
C GLU A 105 11.62 -28.81 -45.50
N LEU A 106 10.40 -29.07 -45.97
CA LEU A 106 9.83 -30.42 -46.02
C LEU A 106 10.64 -31.35 -46.95
N ALA A 107 11.08 -30.85 -48.11
CA ALA A 107 11.92 -31.63 -49.04
C ALA A 107 13.29 -31.94 -48.43
N ASN A 108 13.92 -30.96 -47.75
CA ASN A 108 15.19 -31.14 -47.05
C ASN A 108 15.07 -32.19 -45.93
N ARG A 109 13.96 -32.14 -45.17
CA ARG A 109 13.66 -33.14 -44.13
C ARG A 109 13.46 -34.55 -44.70
N GLN A 110 12.78 -34.65 -45.82
CA GLN A 110 12.62 -35.95 -46.52
C GLN A 110 13.95 -36.47 -47.05
N ALA A 111 14.80 -35.59 -47.59
CA ALA A 111 16.18 -35.93 -48.00
C ALA A 111 17.00 -36.38 -46.79
N TYR A 112 16.88 -35.72 -45.63
CA TYR A 112 17.51 -36.09 -44.37
C TYR A 112 17.07 -37.49 -43.91
N ILE A 113 15.75 -37.81 -43.91
CA ILE A 113 15.21 -39.12 -43.55
C ILE A 113 15.74 -40.21 -44.53
N ASN A 114 15.84 -39.89 -45.82
CA ASN A 114 16.41 -40.83 -46.79
C ASN A 114 17.90 -41.03 -46.60
N ALA A 115 18.67 -39.99 -46.25
CA ALA A 115 20.09 -40.09 -45.94
C ALA A 115 20.36 -40.87 -44.63
N SER A 116 19.39 -40.97 -43.74
CA SER A 116 19.47 -41.75 -42.50
C SER A 116 19.33 -43.27 -42.70
N LYS A 117 18.96 -43.73 -43.91
CA LYS A 117 18.85 -45.16 -44.20
C LYS A 117 20.22 -45.82 -44.11
N ARG A 118 20.25 -46.97 -43.43
CA ARG A 118 21.44 -47.78 -43.26
C ARG A 118 21.92 -48.31 -44.64
N THR A 119 23.21 -48.17 -44.86
CA THR A 119 23.85 -48.75 -46.06
C THR A 119 24.27 -50.23 -45.82
N GLU A 120 24.63 -50.96 -46.86
CA GLU A 120 25.23 -52.31 -46.74
C GLU A 120 26.73 -52.24 -46.48
N LEU A 121 27.31 -51.06 -46.38
CA LEU A 121 28.75 -50.82 -46.17
C LEU A 121 29.08 -50.88 -44.69
N LEU A 122 30.15 -51.50 -44.26
CA LEU A 122 30.64 -51.53 -42.89
C LEU A 122 31.63 -50.40 -42.67
N VAL A 123 31.62 -49.81 -41.47
CA VAL A 123 32.65 -48.84 -41.04
C VAL A 123 33.93 -49.63 -40.75
N ASN A 124 34.97 -49.40 -41.51
CA ASN A 124 36.27 -50.04 -41.34
C ASN A 124 37.20 -49.27 -40.44
N SER A 125 37.21 -47.92 -40.55
CA SER A 125 38.00 -47.08 -39.71
C SER A 125 37.31 -45.71 -39.47
N LEU A 126 37.58 -45.09 -38.32
CA LEU A 126 37.25 -43.73 -37.99
C LEU A 126 38.54 -43.03 -37.50
N VAL A 127 39.04 -42.10 -38.31
CA VAL A 127 40.26 -41.38 -38.02
C VAL A 127 39.91 -39.90 -37.85
N VAL A 128 40.42 -39.29 -36.77
CA VAL A 128 40.24 -37.85 -36.50
C VAL A 128 41.63 -37.22 -36.50
N THR A 129 41.75 -36.08 -37.17
CA THR A 129 43.01 -35.35 -37.29
C THR A 129 42.73 -33.83 -37.07
N GLY A 130 43.74 -33.07 -36.59
CA GLY A 130 43.63 -31.62 -36.38
C GLY A 130 43.02 -31.25 -35.04
N ASN A 131 43.01 -32.20 -34.08
CA ASN A 131 42.58 -31.96 -32.69
C ASN A 131 43.78 -32.06 -31.75
N ASP A 132 44.77 -31.20 -31.96
CA ASP A 132 46.07 -31.28 -31.27
C ASP A 132 46.00 -30.90 -29.79
N ASN A 133 45.04 -30.07 -29.39
CA ASN A 133 44.91 -29.53 -28.03
C ASN A 133 43.57 -29.92 -27.37
N VAL A 134 42.55 -30.24 -28.13
CA VAL A 134 41.19 -30.55 -27.62
C VAL A 134 40.86 -32.01 -27.88
N GLY A 135 40.62 -32.76 -26.84
CA GLY A 135 40.20 -34.18 -26.97
C GLY A 135 38.76 -34.28 -27.42
N VAL A 136 38.51 -35.15 -28.43
CA VAL A 136 37.15 -35.47 -28.94
C VAL A 136 36.72 -36.89 -28.64
N SER A 137 37.50 -37.65 -27.89
CA SER A 137 37.30 -39.08 -27.60
C SER A 137 35.93 -39.35 -26.96
N GLU A 138 35.45 -38.49 -26.06
CA GLU A 138 34.15 -38.64 -25.44
C GLU A 138 33.00 -38.43 -26.43
N LEU A 139 33.10 -37.43 -27.31
CA LEU A 139 32.10 -37.19 -28.35
C LEU A 139 32.04 -38.34 -29.34
N ILE A 140 33.20 -38.93 -29.69
CA ILE A 140 33.29 -40.08 -30.54
C ILE A 140 32.68 -41.32 -29.86
N SER A 141 33.00 -41.55 -28.58
CA SER A 141 32.49 -42.73 -27.84
C SER A 141 30.97 -42.68 -27.67
N ASN A 142 30.40 -41.47 -27.55
CA ASN A 142 28.96 -41.24 -27.42
C ASN A 142 28.25 -41.16 -28.79
N SER A 143 28.99 -41.21 -29.90
CA SER A 143 28.40 -41.20 -31.23
C SER A 143 27.81 -42.58 -31.62
N ASN A 144 26.91 -42.54 -32.59
CA ASN A 144 26.32 -43.74 -33.20
C ASN A 144 27.22 -44.36 -34.27
N ILE A 145 28.55 -44.07 -34.26
CA ILE A 145 29.53 -44.62 -35.23
C ILE A 145 30.46 -45.56 -34.47
N LYS A 146 30.39 -46.84 -34.82
CA LYS A 146 31.32 -47.86 -34.30
C LYS A 146 31.97 -48.58 -35.44
N ILE A 147 33.25 -48.99 -35.31
CA ILE A 147 33.95 -49.83 -36.28
C ILE A 147 33.26 -51.21 -36.31
N GLY A 148 32.94 -51.67 -37.50
CA GLY A 148 32.21 -52.90 -37.71
C GLY A 148 30.68 -52.77 -37.83
N ASP A 149 30.13 -51.62 -37.52
CA ASP A 149 28.71 -51.35 -37.74
C ASP A 149 28.45 -50.91 -39.20
N TYR A 150 27.20 -51.06 -39.64
CA TYR A 150 26.81 -50.59 -40.96
C TYR A 150 26.84 -49.04 -41.02
N PHE A 151 27.50 -48.55 -42.05
CA PHE A 151 27.66 -47.13 -42.30
C PHE A 151 26.30 -46.40 -42.53
N THR A 152 26.08 -45.33 -41.86
CA THR A 152 24.93 -44.46 -42.04
C THR A 152 25.44 -43.03 -42.25
N PRO A 153 25.23 -42.42 -43.42
CA PRO A 153 25.79 -41.08 -43.72
C PRO A 153 25.41 -40.01 -42.71
N ILE A 154 24.19 -40.10 -42.15
CA ILE A 154 23.68 -39.11 -41.17
C ILE A 154 24.49 -39.14 -39.87
N THR A 155 24.96 -40.28 -39.41
CA THR A 155 25.69 -40.38 -38.14
C THR A 155 27.03 -39.67 -38.20
N VAL A 156 27.64 -39.58 -39.37
CA VAL A 156 28.89 -38.82 -39.60
C VAL A 156 28.61 -37.30 -39.46
N ASN A 157 27.52 -36.86 -40.05
CA ASN A 157 27.12 -35.45 -39.94
C ASN A 157 26.68 -35.10 -38.49
N GLU A 158 26.00 -35.99 -37.80
CA GLU A 158 25.63 -35.83 -36.37
C GLU A 158 26.89 -35.70 -35.51
N LEU A 159 27.91 -36.53 -35.72
CA LEU A 159 29.20 -36.45 -35.02
C LEU A 159 29.92 -35.14 -35.36
N ALA A 160 30.00 -34.77 -36.63
CA ALA A 160 30.62 -33.52 -37.06
C ALA A 160 29.94 -32.31 -36.44
N ASN A 161 28.60 -32.29 -36.43
CA ASN A 161 27.81 -31.24 -35.78
C ASN A 161 28.00 -31.24 -34.26
N ALA A 162 28.09 -32.37 -33.59
CA ALA A 162 28.36 -32.45 -32.17
C ALA A 162 29.74 -31.89 -31.82
N ILE A 163 30.75 -32.18 -32.66
CA ILE A 163 32.10 -31.62 -32.48
C ILE A 163 32.10 -30.10 -32.68
N ILE A 164 31.45 -29.56 -33.72
CA ILE A 164 31.31 -28.10 -33.93
C ILE A 164 30.55 -27.47 -32.76
N SER A 165 29.45 -28.09 -32.36
CA SER A 165 28.60 -27.59 -31.26
C SER A 165 29.30 -27.60 -29.90
N SER A 166 30.44 -28.30 -29.77
CA SER A 166 31.29 -28.22 -28.57
C SER A 166 31.89 -26.83 -28.38
N GLY A 167 31.97 -26.03 -29.45
CA GLY A 167 32.47 -24.66 -29.46
C GLY A 167 33.99 -24.51 -29.53
N TYR A 168 34.75 -25.58 -29.63
CA TYR A 168 36.22 -25.57 -29.71
C TYR A 168 36.77 -25.59 -31.12
N PHE A 169 35.94 -25.86 -32.14
CA PHE A 169 36.39 -26.04 -33.51
C PHE A 169 35.73 -25.04 -34.47
N GLN A 170 36.55 -24.51 -35.42
CA GLN A 170 36.10 -23.65 -36.51
C GLN A 170 35.39 -24.42 -37.61
N SER A 171 35.90 -25.59 -37.91
CA SER A 171 35.33 -26.45 -38.93
C SER A 171 35.64 -27.93 -38.66
N VAL A 172 34.75 -28.76 -39.15
CA VAL A 172 34.87 -30.23 -39.18
C VAL A 172 34.53 -30.65 -40.60
N VAL A 173 35.50 -31.23 -41.29
CA VAL A 173 35.32 -31.71 -42.66
C VAL A 173 35.33 -33.24 -42.66
N PRO A 174 34.18 -33.87 -42.86
CA PRO A 174 34.09 -35.31 -42.99
C PRO A 174 34.46 -35.78 -44.40
N GLU A 175 35.35 -36.73 -44.50
CA GLU A 175 35.71 -37.44 -45.73
C GLU A 175 35.36 -38.93 -45.56
N VAL A 176 34.56 -39.48 -46.46
CA VAL A 176 34.18 -40.87 -46.45
C VAL A 176 34.68 -41.52 -47.72
N THR A 177 35.63 -42.45 -47.58
CA THR A 177 36.27 -43.14 -48.71
C THR A 177 35.84 -44.61 -48.72
N ARG A 178 35.34 -45.08 -49.85
CA ARG A 178 35.01 -46.52 -50.04
C ARG A 178 36.26 -47.31 -50.27
N ASN A 179 36.46 -48.40 -49.52
CA ASN A 179 37.61 -49.28 -49.64
C ASN A 179 37.60 -50.05 -50.92
N ALA A 180 38.78 -50.52 -51.39
CA ALA A 180 38.96 -51.28 -52.60
C ALA A 180 38.19 -52.62 -52.62
N ASN A 181 37.85 -53.18 -51.45
CA ASN A 181 37.03 -54.39 -51.33
C ASN A 181 35.55 -54.14 -51.65
N GLY A 182 35.11 -52.86 -51.81
CA GLY A 182 33.76 -52.50 -52.15
C GLY A 182 32.70 -52.70 -51.03
N LYS A 183 33.11 -53.24 -49.84
CA LYS A 183 32.20 -53.60 -48.75
C LYS A 183 32.31 -52.80 -47.51
N SER A 184 33.26 -51.87 -47.45
CA SER A 184 33.51 -51.05 -46.29
C SER A 184 33.92 -49.60 -46.64
N VAL A 185 33.79 -48.70 -45.67
CA VAL A 185 34.20 -47.31 -45.79
C VAL A 185 35.15 -46.89 -44.64
N ASP A 186 36.09 -46.04 -45.00
CA ASP A 186 36.94 -45.31 -44.05
C ASP A 186 36.45 -43.93 -43.90
N ILE A 187 36.24 -43.50 -42.63
CA ILE A 187 35.77 -42.20 -42.27
C ILE A 187 36.96 -41.43 -41.70
N LYS A 188 37.23 -40.25 -42.29
CA LYS A 188 38.22 -39.31 -41.76
C LYS A 188 37.55 -38.01 -41.46
N LEU A 189 37.70 -37.51 -40.22
CA LEU A 189 37.25 -36.17 -39.80
C LEU A 189 38.51 -35.30 -39.70
N THR A 190 38.57 -34.27 -40.52
CA THR A 190 39.62 -33.26 -40.43
C THR A 190 39.05 -32.04 -39.65
N LEU A 191 39.62 -31.80 -38.50
CA LEU A 191 39.20 -30.75 -37.59
C LEU A 191 40.12 -29.51 -37.74
N LEU A 192 39.55 -28.34 -37.54
CA LEU A 192 40.30 -27.10 -37.41
C LEU A 192 39.94 -26.50 -36.05
N GLU A 193 40.86 -26.56 -35.09
CA GLU A 193 40.66 -25.98 -33.78
C GLU A 193 40.59 -24.48 -33.84
N ASN A 194 39.83 -23.86 -32.90
CA ASN A 194 39.96 -22.44 -32.65
C ASN A 194 41.38 -22.09 -32.19
N PRO A 195 41.86 -20.90 -32.44
CA PRO A 195 43.21 -20.48 -31.99
C PRO A 195 43.27 -20.52 -30.45
N LYS A 196 44.51 -20.72 -29.93
CA LYS A 196 44.79 -20.51 -28.51
C LYS A 196 44.62 -19.04 -28.13
N LEU A 197 43.98 -18.77 -27.02
CA LEU A 197 43.80 -17.48 -26.48
C LEU A 197 45.15 -16.87 -26.05
N ARG A 198 45.57 -15.78 -26.68
CA ARG A 198 46.80 -15.03 -26.35
C ARG A 198 46.56 -13.88 -25.44
N ASN A 199 45.50 -13.09 -25.72
CA ASN A 199 45.17 -11.90 -24.92
C ASN A 199 43.67 -11.65 -24.90
N ILE A 200 43.20 -11.08 -23.78
CA ILE A 200 41.79 -10.70 -23.57
C ILE A 200 41.76 -9.20 -23.28
N THR A 201 41.23 -8.43 -24.22
CA THR A 201 40.95 -7.00 -24.03
C THR A 201 39.49 -6.78 -23.76
N ILE A 202 39.16 -6.13 -22.63
CA ILE A 202 37.81 -5.82 -22.21
C ILE A 202 37.60 -4.31 -22.26
N LYS A 203 36.53 -3.89 -22.93
CA LYS A 203 36.15 -2.45 -23.04
C LYS A 203 34.75 -2.21 -22.49
N GLY A 204 34.49 -0.95 -22.06
CA GLY A 204 33.18 -0.48 -21.64
C GLY A 204 32.78 -0.83 -20.20
N VAL A 205 33.70 -1.39 -19.39
CA VAL A 205 33.47 -1.82 -18.00
C VAL A 205 33.93 -0.75 -17.01
N THR A 206 33.07 -0.43 -16.05
CA THR A 206 33.35 0.49 -14.93
C THR A 206 32.89 -0.04 -13.58
N ALA A 207 31.95 -0.99 -13.55
CA ALA A 207 31.44 -1.59 -12.33
C ALA A 207 32.33 -2.69 -11.74
N PHE A 208 33.11 -3.36 -12.59
CA PHE A 208 34.00 -4.45 -12.24
C PHE A 208 35.39 -4.23 -12.80
N THR A 209 36.38 -4.90 -12.22
CA THR A 209 37.74 -4.89 -12.79
C THR A 209 37.81 -5.85 -13.98
N THR A 210 38.80 -5.64 -14.85
CA THR A 210 39.06 -6.55 -16.00
C THR A 210 39.37 -7.95 -15.52
N GLU A 211 40.06 -8.10 -14.38
CA GLU A 211 40.40 -9.38 -13.76
C GLU A 211 39.15 -10.14 -13.32
N GLN A 212 38.19 -9.45 -12.66
CA GLN A 212 36.90 -10.07 -12.27
C GLN A 212 36.12 -10.58 -13.48
N ILE A 213 36.06 -9.79 -14.57
CA ILE A 213 35.39 -10.21 -15.79
C ILE A 213 36.12 -11.38 -16.45
N LYS A 214 37.47 -11.38 -16.49
CA LYS A 214 38.28 -12.50 -16.99
C LYS A 214 38.00 -13.78 -16.20
N GLU A 215 38.00 -13.71 -14.86
CA GLU A 215 37.77 -14.85 -14.00
C GLU A 215 36.39 -15.51 -14.26
N VAL A 216 35.33 -14.70 -14.29
CA VAL A 216 33.97 -15.18 -14.49
C VAL A 216 33.69 -15.62 -15.93
N SER A 217 34.38 -15.04 -16.91
CA SER A 217 34.25 -15.46 -18.32
C SER A 217 34.74 -16.90 -18.56
N GLY A 218 35.53 -17.45 -17.64
CA GLY A 218 36.16 -18.76 -17.81
C GLY A 218 37.24 -18.81 -18.90
N LEU A 219 37.58 -17.66 -19.51
CA LEU A 219 38.60 -17.56 -20.55
C LEU A 219 39.99 -17.54 -19.89
N LYS A 220 40.84 -18.43 -20.32
CA LYS A 220 42.24 -18.54 -19.84
C LYS A 220 43.21 -18.44 -20.99
N GLU A 221 44.20 -17.58 -20.87
CA GLU A 221 45.30 -17.45 -21.83
C GLU A 221 46.02 -18.79 -21.99
N GLY A 222 46.39 -19.12 -23.21
CA GLY A 222 47.03 -20.41 -23.57
C GLY A 222 46.08 -21.56 -23.83
N GLN A 223 44.78 -21.44 -23.55
CA GLN A 223 43.78 -22.45 -23.88
C GLN A 223 43.11 -22.21 -25.24
N VAL A 224 42.63 -23.26 -25.87
CA VAL A 224 41.82 -23.14 -27.10
C VAL A 224 40.52 -22.44 -26.77
N ILE A 225 40.16 -21.44 -27.57
CA ILE A 225 38.96 -20.62 -27.35
C ILE A 225 37.71 -21.49 -27.51
N ASN A 226 36.84 -21.43 -26.53
CA ASN A 226 35.49 -21.99 -26.65
C ASN A 226 34.49 -20.89 -26.99
N ALA A 227 33.95 -20.92 -28.19
CA ALA A 227 33.01 -19.91 -28.69
C ALA A 227 31.70 -19.87 -27.86
N ASN A 228 31.30 -20.99 -27.25
CA ASN A 228 30.09 -21.06 -26.43
C ASN A 228 30.23 -20.33 -25.08
N ALA A 229 31.47 -20.15 -24.59
CA ALA A 229 31.70 -19.42 -23.33
C ALA A 229 31.34 -17.94 -23.42
N LEU A 230 31.20 -17.41 -24.62
CA LEU A 230 30.87 -15.99 -24.88
C LEU A 230 29.45 -15.80 -25.45
N ASN A 231 28.61 -16.81 -25.39
CA ASN A 231 27.23 -16.65 -25.83
C ASN A 231 26.52 -15.59 -24.96
N PRO A 232 26.03 -14.48 -25.56
CA PRO A 232 25.40 -13.39 -24.79
C PRO A 232 24.21 -13.80 -23.93
N ASN A 233 23.49 -14.84 -24.34
CA ASN A 233 22.29 -15.29 -23.65
C ASN A 233 22.56 -16.15 -22.39
N ILE A 234 23.76 -16.70 -22.29
CA ILE A 234 24.17 -17.60 -21.17
C ILE A 234 25.49 -17.18 -20.53
N SER A 235 26.01 -16.02 -20.90
CA SER A 235 27.30 -15.56 -20.39
C SER A 235 27.30 -15.33 -18.89
N PRO A 236 28.19 -15.97 -18.11
CA PRO A 236 28.34 -15.70 -16.67
C PRO A 236 28.67 -14.25 -16.34
N ILE A 237 29.27 -13.51 -17.28
CA ILE A 237 29.58 -12.08 -17.15
C ILE A 237 28.29 -11.27 -16.87
N LEU A 238 27.20 -11.58 -17.58
CA LEU A 238 25.92 -10.89 -17.33
C LEU A 238 25.35 -11.24 -15.95
N GLY A 239 25.68 -12.41 -15.41
CA GLY A 239 25.31 -12.81 -14.05
C GLY A 239 25.86 -11.87 -12.99
N LEU A 240 27.13 -11.45 -13.10
CA LEU A 240 27.74 -10.47 -12.19
C LEU A 240 26.94 -9.15 -12.13
N TYR A 241 26.54 -8.67 -13.29
CA TYR A 241 25.72 -7.44 -13.36
C TYR A 241 24.35 -7.62 -12.76
N GLN A 242 23.73 -8.78 -12.92
CA GLN A 242 22.43 -9.10 -12.31
C GLN A 242 22.52 -9.20 -10.80
N GLU A 243 23.61 -9.75 -10.25
CA GLU A 243 23.84 -9.83 -8.80
C GLU A 243 23.91 -8.45 -8.14
N VAL A 244 24.56 -7.49 -8.79
CA VAL A 244 24.58 -6.10 -8.33
C VAL A 244 23.35 -5.29 -8.77
N GLY A 245 22.38 -5.97 -9.41
CA GLY A 245 21.08 -5.39 -9.78
C GLY A 245 21.09 -4.54 -11.05
N VAL A 246 22.16 -4.55 -11.86
CA VAL A 246 22.21 -3.87 -13.17
C VAL A 246 21.38 -4.67 -14.18
N ILE A 247 20.40 -4.02 -14.82
CA ILE A 247 19.39 -4.70 -15.65
C ILE A 247 19.59 -4.51 -17.16
N THR A 248 20.52 -3.69 -17.56
CA THR A 248 20.74 -3.30 -18.97
C THR A 248 22.12 -3.63 -19.50
N ALA A 249 22.93 -4.32 -18.71
CA ALA A 249 24.23 -4.80 -19.15
C ALA A 249 24.07 -5.82 -20.30
N ARG A 250 24.90 -5.69 -21.32
CA ARG A 250 24.93 -6.60 -22.46
C ARG A 250 26.31 -6.66 -23.08
N ILE A 251 26.64 -7.78 -23.67
CA ILE A 251 27.80 -7.90 -24.55
C ILE A 251 27.40 -7.28 -25.89
N VAL A 252 28.14 -6.30 -26.36
CA VAL A 252 27.87 -5.55 -27.58
C VAL A 252 28.55 -6.21 -28.76
N ASP A 253 29.83 -6.57 -28.58
CA ASP A 253 30.64 -7.16 -29.60
C ASP A 253 31.70 -8.10 -29.03
N VAL A 254 31.99 -9.17 -29.78
CA VAL A 254 33.05 -10.12 -29.47
C VAL A 254 33.85 -10.34 -30.73
N GLN A 255 35.03 -9.78 -30.80
CA GLN A 255 35.94 -9.91 -31.96
C GLN A 255 37.03 -10.93 -31.63
N PHE A 256 37.19 -11.87 -32.54
CA PHE A 256 38.29 -12.87 -32.55
C PHE A 256 39.23 -12.55 -33.66
N LYS A 257 40.48 -12.31 -33.35
CA LYS A 257 41.52 -12.13 -34.35
C LYS A 257 42.84 -12.72 -33.87
N ASP A 258 43.36 -13.73 -34.59
CA ASP A 258 44.67 -14.33 -34.35
C ASP A 258 44.98 -14.74 -32.91
N GLY A 259 43.93 -15.21 -32.15
CA GLY A 259 44.07 -15.59 -30.76
C GLY A 259 43.81 -14.49 -29.76
N ASP A 260 43.54 -13.25 -30.18
CA ASP A 260 43.15 -12.17 -29.32
C ASP A 260 41.62 -12.01 -29.30
N ILE A 261 41.04 -11.81 -28.11
CA ILE A 261 39.65 -11.52 -27.91
C ILE A 261 39.51 -10.05 -27.52
N LEU A 262 38.70 -9.32 -28.25
CA LEU A 262 38.16 -8.03 -27.82
C LEU A 262 36.71 -8.23 -27.41
N LEU A 263 36.43 -8.03 -26.13
CA LEU A 263 35.12 -8.09 -25.56
C LEU A 263 34.63 -6.69 -25.26
N GLU A 264 33.60 -6.24 -25.93
CA GLU A 264 32.96 -4.96 -25.66
C GLU A 264 31.66 -5.13 -24.90
N ILE A 265 31.59 -4.56 -23.69
CA ILE A 265 30.46 -4.65 -22.78
C ILE A 265 29.82 -3.27 -22.64
N SER A 266 28.50 -3.21 -22.83
CA SER A 266 27.71 -2.04 -22.49
C SER A 266 27.04 -2.28 -21.13
N GLU A 267 27.40 -1.50 -20.12
CA GLU A 267 26.83 -1.59 -18.77
C GLU A 267 25.45 -0.94 -18.69
N GLY A 268 25.12 -0.08 -19.64
CA GLY A 268 23.83 0.60 -19.68
C GLY A 268 23.74 1.77 -18.69
N LYS A 269 24.58 2.79 -18.85
CA LYS A 269 24.52 4.01 -18.06
C LYS A 269 23.32 4.87 -18.43
N ILE A 270 22.75 5.51 -17.43
CA ILE A 270 21.62 6.42 -17.61
C ILE A 270 22.11 7.68 -18.33
N ASP A 271 21.59 7.92 -19.50
CA ASP A 271 21.87 9.15 -20.28
C ASP A 271 20.88 10.26 -19.90
N LYS A 272 19.56 9.94 -19.95
CA LYS A 272 18.50 10.89 -19.61
C LYS A 272 17.34 10.22 -18.89
N VAL A 273 16.75 10.97 -17.95
CA VAL A 273 15.49 10.58 -17.32
C VAL A 273 14.41 11.59 -17.72
N LYS A 274 13.29 11.09 -18.24
CA LYS A 274 12.14 11.90 -18.65
C LYS A 274 10.87 11.43 -17.98
N PHE A 275 9.90 12.35 -17.89
CA PHE A 275 8.58 12.08 -17.34
C PHE A 275 7.52 12.51 -18.36
N GLU A 276 6.67 11.59 -18.76
CA GLU A 276 5.65 11.83 -19.79
C GLU A 276 4.29 11.36 -19.27
N LYS A 277 3.25 12.06 -19.67
CA LYS A 277 1.88 11.67 -19.35
C LYS A 277 1.44 10.53 -20.26
N ILE A 278 0.73 9.54 -19.71
CA ILE A 278 0.13 8.48 -20.51
C ILE A 278 -0.82 9.08 -21.56
N ALA A 279 -0.62 8.71 -22.80
CA ALA A 279 -1.54 9.12 -23.87
C ALA A 279 -2.84 8.30 -23.73
N GLN A 280 -3.91 8.91 -23.27
CA GLN A 280 -5.22 8.27 -23.31
C GLN A 280 -5.63 8.10 -24.79
N LYS A 281 -5.79 6.85 -25.22
CA LYS A 281 -6.48 6.53 -26.47
C LYS A 281 -7.95 6.92 -26.33
N GLN A 282 -8.28 8.16 -26.59
CA GLN A 282 -9.66 8.56 -26.82
C GLN A 282 -9.87 8.81 -28.32
N ASP A 283 -10.99 8.27 -28.83
CA ASP A 283 -11.44 8.36 -30.21
C ASP A 283 -11.15 9.72 -30.87
N ASN A 284 -10.41 9.68 -31.98
CA ASN A 284 -10.33 10.63 -33.12
C ASN A 284 -10.50 12.14 -32.88
N LYS A 285 -10.38 12.69 -31.69
CA LYS A 285 -10.24 14.13 -31.48
C LYS A 285 -8.78 14.49 -31.21
N ARG A 286 -8.21 15.37 -32.00
CA ARG A 286 -6.90 16.01 -31.74
C ARG A 286 -6.96 16.61 -30.34
N LEU A 287 -6.27 15.98 -29.40
CA LEU A 287 -6.13 16.47 -28.03
C LEU A 287 -5.30 17.77 -28.08
N SER A 288 -5.71 18.78 -27.32
CA SER A 288 -4.93 20.02 -27.22
C SER A 288 -3.62 19.76 -26.46
N GLU A 289 -2.56 20.54 -26.74
CA GLU A 289 -1.26 20.42 -26.03
C GLU A 289 -1.40 20.44 -24.50
N LYS A 290 -2.39 21.14 -23.95
CA LYS A 290 -2.71 21.13 -22.50
C LYS A 290 -3.06 19.77 -21.93
N GLN A 291 -3.62 18.87 -22.74
CA GLN A 291 -4.02 17.52 -22.28
C GLN A 291 -2.85 16.56 -22.16
N PHE A 292 -1.72 16.86 -22.82
CA PHE A 292 -0.48 16.09 -22.72
C PHE A 292 0.45 16.57 -21.59
N ARG A 293 0.18 17.72 -20.97
CA ARG A 293 0.99 18.23 -19.86
C ARG A 293 0.60 17.62 -18.54
N LEU A 294 1.61 17.23 -17.76
CA LEU A 294 1.42 16.86 -16.35
C LEU A 294 1.02 18.09 -15.54
N LYS A 295 0.08 17.92 -14.60
CA LYS A 295 -0.26 18.92 -13.59
C LYS A 295 0.91 19.09 -12.62
N THR A 296 1.56 17.98 -12.26
CA THR A 296 2.72 17.94 -11.37
C THR A 296 3.93 18.56 -12.05
N LYS A 297 4.57 19.50 -11.37
CA LYS A 297 5.71 20.25 -11.92
C LYS A 297 6.97 19.38 -12.00
N PRO A 298 7.88 19.65 -12.98
CA PRO A 298 9.09 18.85 -13.17
C PRO A 298 9.95 18.70 -11.93
N HIS A 299 10.18 19.77 -11.17
CA HIS A 299 11.01 19.71 -9.96
C HIS A 299 10.43 18.77 -8.87
N VAL A 300 9.11 18.50 -8.88
CA VAL A 300 8.47 17.53 -7.99
C VAL A 300 8.80 16.12 -8.45
N LEU A 301 8.77 15.85 -9.75
CA LEU A 301 9.12 14.56 -10.35
C LEU A 301 10.62 14.26 -10.18
N GLU A 302 11.46 15.22 -10.45
CA GLU A 302 12.92 15.11 -10.33
C GLU A 302 13.38 14.79 -8.93
N ARG A 303 12.81 15.41 -7.89
CA ARG A 303 13.19 15.16 -6.50
C ARG A 303 12.80 13.77 -5.98
N MET A 304 11.84 13.10 -6.62
CA MET A 304 11.42 11.73 -6.33
C MET A 304 12.23 10.68 -7.10
N ASN A 305 13.05 11.12 -8.05
CA ASN A 305 13.83 10.26 -8.91
C ASN A 305 15.14 9.83 -8.23
N TYR A 306 15.35 8.53 -8.12
CA TYR A 306 16.59 7.94 -7.59
C TYR A 306 17.61 7.61 -8.69
N LEU A 307 17.24 7.80 -9.97
CA LEU A 307 18.10 7.55 -11.11
C LEU A 307 18.84 8.84 -11.46
N LYS A 308 20.17 8.81 -11.46
CA LYS A 308 21.00 9.95 -11.83
C LYS A 308 21.66 9.69 -13.19
N GLU A 309 21.78 10.73 -14.00
CA GLU A 309 22.53 10.68 -15.24
C GLU A 309 23.98 10.29 -14.97
N GLY A 310 24.51 9.37 -15.75
CA GLY A 310 25.86 8.80 -15.60
C GLY A 310 25.94 7.56 -14.71
N ASP A 311 24.98 7.29 -13.83
CA ASP A 311 24.94 6.09 -13.00
C ASP A 311 24.49 4.86 -13.82
N LEU A 312 24.81 3.66 -13.33
CA LEU A 312 24.30 2.42 -13.89
C LEU A 312 22.79 2.27 -13.63
N LEU A 313 22.06 1.75 -14.61
CA LEU A 313 20.62 1.50 -14.44
C LEU A 313 20.39 0.24 -13.64
N THR A 314 20.03 0.42 -12.37
CA THR A 314 19.79 -0.69 -11.44
C THR A 314 18.30 -0.94 -11.19
N LYS A 315 17.93 -2.20 -10.97
CA LYS A 315 16.59 -2.61 -10.55
C LYS A 315 16.15 -1.88 -9.27
N GLN A 316 17.08 -1.72 -8.32
CA GLN A 316 16.79 -1.05 -7.04
C GLN A 316 16.49 0.44 -7.26
N GLY A 317 17.28 1.16 -8.06
CA GLY A 317 17.05 2.57 -8.39
C GLY A 317 15.69 2.79 -9.06
N LEU A 318 15.36 1.94 -10.03
CA LEU A 318 14.08 1.94 -10.72
C LEU A 318 12.90 1.69 -9.77
N THR A 319 13.02 0.64 -8.95
CA THR A 319 11.97 0.28 -7.98
C THR A 319 11.77 1.38 -6.93
N ASN A 320 12.86 1.95 -6.40
CA ASN A 320 12.77 3.05 -5.43
C ASN A 320 12.07 4.27 -6.03
N THR A 321 12.39 4.63 -7.27
CA THR A 321 11.74 5.74 -7.98
C THR A 321 10.24 5.49 -8.12
N ILE A 322 9.83 4.32 -8.62
CA ILE A 322 8.43 3.95 -8.79
C ILE A 322 7.68 3.98 -7.44
N GLN A 323 8.28 3.40 -6.39
CA GLN A 323 7.68 3.40 -5.06
C GLN A 323 7.51 4.80 -4.49
N GLU A 324 8.48 5.69 -4.70
CA GLU A 324 8.39 7.07 -4.22
C GLU A 324 7.24 7.82 -4.93
N PHE A 325 7.04 7.59 -6.23
CA PHE A 325 5.89 8.13 -6.95
C PHE A 325 4.55 7.65 -6.36
N TYR A 326 4.40 6.34 -6.14
CA TYR A 326 3.18 5.78 -5.55
C TYR A 326 2.92 6.26 -4.12
N LYS A 327 3.96 6.45 -3.29
CA LYS A 327 3.84 6.98 -1.92
C LYS A 327 3.21 8.36 -1.86
N THR A 328 3.37 9.18 -2.90
CA THR A 328 2.73 10.51 -2.94
C THR A 328 1.23 10.45 -3.07
N GLY A 329 0.68 9.33 -3.58
CA GLY A 329 -0.74 9.20 -3.91
C GLY A 329 -1.19 10.03 -5.12
N LEU A 330 -0.26 10.69 -5.83
CA LEU A 330 -0.57 11.54 -6.99
C LEU A 330 -0.73 10.75 -8.29
N PHE A 331 -0.24 9.51 -8.35
CA PHE A 331 -0.21 8.72 -9.57
C PHE A 331 -0.99 7.42 -9.42
N SER A 332 -1.74 7.05 -10.46
CA SER A 332 -2.46 5.76 -10.59
C SER A 332 -1.60 4.71 -11.27
N SER A 333 -0.75 5.12 -12.24
CA SER A 333 0.20 4.26 -12.93
C SER A 333 1.54 4.97 -13.12
N VAL A 334 2.61 4.21 -13.02
CA VAL A 334 4.00 4.64 -13.26
C VAL A 334 4.71 3.51 -14.01
N GLU A 335 4.92 3.67 -15.31
CA GLU A 335 5.51 2.66 -16.17
C GLU A 335 6.85 3.15 -16.72
N PRO A 336 7.97 2.47 -16.42
CA PRO A 336 9.26 2.81 -16.96
C PRO A 336 9.41 2.24 -18.38
N LYS A 337 9.77 3.10 -19.33
CA LYS A 337 10.18 2.72 -20.68
C LYS A 337 11.67 2.98 -20.84
N ILE A 338 12.44 1.93 -21.08
CA ILE A 338 13.89 2.02 -21.27
C ILE A 338 14.18 1.90 -22.76
N THR A 339 14.93 2.86 -23.30
CA THR A 339 15.36 2.86 -24.70
C THR A 339 16.89 3.09 -24.78
N GLY A 340 17.52 2.51 -25.80
CA GLY A 340 18.92 2.81 -26.09
C GLY A 340 19.10 4.25 -26.61
N ASN A 341 20.33 4.75 -26.52
CA ASN A 341 20.73 5.97 -27.21
C ASN A 341 21.37 5.60 -28.54
N GLU A 342 20.88 6.15 -29.66
CA GLU A 342 21.41 5.87 -31.00
C GLU A 342 22.87 6.35 -31.19
N LYS A 343 23.30 7.35 -30.40
CA LYS A 343 24.63 7.95 -30.47
C LYS A 343 25.62 7.33 -29.48
N ASP A 344 25.12 6.63 -28.46
CA ASP A 344 25.95 6.00 -27.43
C ASP A 344 25.39 4.61 -27.10
N VAL A 345 26.13 3.60 -27.51
CA VAL A 345 25.77 2.18 -27.27
C VAL A 345 25.61 1.88 -25.78
N ASN A 346 26.30 2.59 -24.91
CA ASN A 346 26.23 2.44 -23.45
C ASN A 346 25.09 3.28 -22.82
N GLY A 347 24.58 4.29 -23.51
CA GLY A 347 23.55 5.19 -23.02
C GLY A 347 22.16 4.56 -22.98
N ARG A 348 21.44 4.76 -21.89
CA ARG A 348 20.03 4.36 -21.70
C ARG A 348 19.19 5.58 -21.35
N ASN A 349 18.15 5.82 -22.12
CA ASN A 349 17.13 6.80 -21.80
C ASN A 349 16.01 6.10 -21.02
N VAL A 350 15.68 6.63 -19.85
CA VAL A 350 14.59 6.14 -19.03
C VAL A 350 13.44 7.15 -19.09
N THR A 351 12.30 6.75 -19.63
CA THR A 351 11.09 7.57 -19.66
C THR A 351 10.05 6.96 -18.75
N PHE A 352 9.66 7.67 -17.68
CA PHE A 352 8.53 7.27 -16.84
C PHE A 352 7.25 7.80 -17.48
N ILE A 353 6.40 6.88 -17.94
CA ILE A 353 5.06 7.18 -18.43
C ILE A 353 4.15 7.14 -17.21
N VAL A 354 3.56 8.27 -16.84
CA VAL A 354 2.79 8.40 -15.61
C VAL A 354 1.34 8.80 -15.88
N GLU A 355 0.43 8.25 -15.07
CA GLU A 355 -0.97 8.64 -15.05
C GLU A 355 -1.29 9.33 -13.73
N GLU A 356 -1.69 10.61 -13.79
CA GLU A 356 -2.03 11.38 -12.60
C GLU A 356 -3.45 11.08 -12.11
N ARG A 357 -3.61 10.96 -10.79
CA ARG A 357 -4.93 10.89 -10.14
C ARG A 357 -5.55 12.28 -10.01
N PRO A 358 -6.87 12.39 -9.94
CA PRO A 358 -7.52 13.59 -9.45
C PRO A 358 -7.02 13.91 -8.02
N THR A 359 -6.47 15.10 -7.81
CA THR A 359 -5.88 15.51 -6.53
C THR A 359 -6.83 16.35 -5.69
N THR A 360 -7.82 16.96 -6.33
CA THR A 360 -8.89 17.69 -5.66
C THR A 360 -9.97 16.73 -5.21
N SER A 361 -10.37 16.79 -3.96
CA SER A 361 -11.42 15.97 -3.37
C SER A 361 -12.40 16.82 -2.58
N ILE A 362 -13.66 16.39 -2.63
CA ILE A 362 -14.73 16.88 -1.76
C ILE A 362 -15.21 15.69 -0.96
N ASN A 363 -14.96 15.71 0.34
CA ASN A 363 -15.35 14.62 1.23
C ASN A 363 -16.45 15.13 2.16
N GLY A 364 -17.58 14.43 2.19
CA GLY A 364 -18.62 14.60 3.19
C GLY A 364 -18.45 13.57 4.31
N ASN A 365 -18.72 13.95 5.53
CA ASN A 365 -18.79 13.04 6.66
C ASN A 365 -20.06 13.29 7.49
N VAL A 366 -20.59 12.21 8.05
CA VAL A 366 -21.66 12.24 9.04
C VAL A 366 -21.24 11.32 10.17
N ALA A 367 -21.29 11.82 11.39
CA ALA A 367 -20.97 11.03 12.58
C ALA A 367 -22.03 11.26 13.67
N TYR A 368 -22.15 10.30 14.55
CA TYR A 368 -22.92 10.45 15.78
C TYR A 368 -22.02 10.20 16.97
N GLU A 369 -21.89 11.19 17.81
CA GLU A 369 -21.20 11.06 19.08
C GLU A 369 -22.17 11.35 20.23
N SER A 370 -22.05 10.53 21.28
CA SER A 370 -22.99 10.67 22.42
C SER A 370 -22.93 12.07 23.06
N LYS A 371 -21.79 12.75 23.01
CA LYS A 371 -21.63 14.14 23.51
C LYS A 371 -22.07 15.20 22.49
N GLU A 372 -21.77 15.01 21.22
CA GLU A 372 -21.95 16.04 20.19
C GLU A 372 -23.26 15.89 19.38
N GLY A 373 -23.91 14.72 19.47
CA GLY A 373 -25.07 14.38 18.66
C GLY A 373 -24.67 13.98 17.24
N PHE A 374 -25.55 14.17 16.28
CA PHE A 374 -25.21 14.05 14.87
C PHE A 374 -24.37 15.23 14.45
N THR A 375 -23.24 14.96 13.83
CA THR A 375 -22.38 15.94 13.19
C THR A 375 -22.29 15.63 11.71
N GLY A 376 -22.30 16.66 10.90
CA GLY A 376 -22.05 16.55 9.46
C GLY A 376 -20.94 17.53 9.08
N GLY A 377 -20.11 17.14 8.14
CA GLY A 377 -19.01 18.00 7.71
C GLY A 377 -18.67 17.83 6.25
N ILE A 378 -17.98 18.83 5.73
CA ILE A 378 -17.44 18.87 4.38
C ILE A 378 -15.96 19.23 4.49
N THR A 379 -15.13 18.45 3.80
CA THR A 379 -13.71 18.75 3.63
C THR A 379 -13.45 18.94 2.15
N LEU A 380 -12.94 20.10 1.78
CA LEU A 380 -12.41 20.41 0.46
C LEU A 380 -10.89 20.30 0.55
N ALA A 381 -10.27 19.49 -0.28
CA ALA A 381 -8.82 19.33 -0.28
C ALA A 381 -8.26 19.22 -1.69
N ASP A 382 -7.05 19.77 -1.90
CA ASP A 382 -6.22 19.49 -3.07
C ASP A 382 -4.82 19.08 -2.61
N LYS A 383 -4.41 17.85 -2.92
CA LYS A 383 -3.11 17.27 -2.54
C LYS A 383 -1.97 17.66 -3.49
N ASN A 384 -2.28 18.34 -4.58
CA ASN A 384 -1.28 18.79 -5.55
C ASN A 384 -1.57 20.24 -5.95
N PHE A 385 -1.73 21.09 -4.97
CA PHE A 385 -2.02 22.51 -5.18
C PHE A 385 -0.97 23.15 -6.07
N LEU A 386 -1.42 23.77 -7.15
CA LEU A 386 -0.60 24.36 -8.20
C LEU A 386 0.47 23.41 -8.81
N GLY A 387 0.31 22.10 -8.66
CA GLY A 387 1.25 21.10 -9.18
C GLY A 387 2.54 20.92 -8.36
N ASN A 388 2.61 21.47 -7.16
CA ASN A 388 3.81 21.45 -6.31
C ASN A 388 3.85 20.30 -5.29
N GLN A 389 2.87 19.38 -5.31
CA GLN A 389 2.65 18.37 -4.26
C GLN A 389 2.32 19.01 -2.89
N GLN A 390 1.89 20.26 -2.90
CA GLN A 390 1.41 20.95 -1.71
C GLN A 390 -0.05 20.58 -1.45
N GLU A 391 -0.40 20.35 -0.21
CA GLU A 391 -1.76 20.06 0.21
C GLU A 391 -2.40 21.30 0.83
N ILE A 392 -3.59 21.64 0.37
CA ILE A 392 -4.47 22.59 1.03
C ILE A 392 -5.76 21.86 1.39
N SER A 393 -6.30 22.17 2.57
CA SER A 393 -7.62 21.69 2.94
C SER A 393 -8.40 22.72 3.75
N LEU A 394 -9.68 22.79 3.47
CA LEU A 394 -10.68 23.51 4.24
C LEU A 394 -11.69 22.51 4.76
N GLN A 395 -11.80 22.43 6.08
CA GLN A 395 -12.70 21.52 6.77
C GLN A 395 -13.75 22.35 7.51
N THR A 396 -14.99 21.94 7.42
CA THR A 396 -16.08 22.48 8.23
C THR A 396 -16.98 21.36 8.73
N ASN A 397 -17.30 21.35 10.01
CA ASN A 397 -18.20 20.42 10.64
C ASN A 397 -19.30 21.18 11.39
N PHE A 398 -20.51 20.66 11.33
CA PHE A 398 -21.68 21.21 12.01
C PHE A 398 -22.38 20.10 12.79
N GLY A 399 -22.70 20.37 14.03
CA GLY A 399 -23.40 19.44 14.90
C GLY A 399 -24.85 19.89 15.18
N THR A 400 -25.75 18.92 15.36
CA THR A 400 -27.17 19.16 15.66
C THR A 400 -27.39 19.96 16.94
N ARG A 401 -26.37 20.09 17.79
CA ARG A 401 -26.40 20.86 19.03
C ARG A 401 -25.89 22.31 18.87
N GLY A 402 -25.62 22.74 17.64
CA GLY A 402 -25.05 24.04 17.36
C GLY A 402 -23.54 24.10 17.61
N ASN A 403 -22.89 22.94 17.62
CA ASN A 403 -21.45 22.80 17.53
C ASN A 403 -21.02 23.09 16.09
N TYR A 404 -19.89 23.74 15.93
CA TYR A 404 -19.28 23.87 14.62
C TYR A 404 -17.76 23.95 14.75
N ASP A 405 -17.09 23.47 13.72
CA ASP A 405 -15.64 23.44 13.60
C ASP A 405 -15.26 23.91 12.21
N LEU A 406 -14.30 24.81 12.14
CA LEU A 406 -13.74 25.35 10.91
C LEU A 406 -12.22 25.21 10.98
N GLY A 407 -11.62 24.53 10.02
CA GLY A 407 -10.19 24.30 9.96
C GLY A 407 -9.64 24.57 8.56
N PHE A 408 -8.50 25.25 8.52
CA PHE A 408 -7.69 25.42 7.32
C PHE A 408 -6.33 24.80 7.55
N THR A 409 -5.88 23.98 6.60
CA THR A 409 -4.54 23.37 6.63
C THR A 409 -3.83 23.62 5.32
N PHE A 410 -2.56 23.98 5.41
CA PHE A 410 -1.60 23.96 4.31
C PHE A 410 -0.44 23.07 4.70
N PHE A 411 0.03 22.22 3.79
CA PHE A 411 1.18 21.35 4.01
C PHE A 411 2.02 21.21 2.75
N ASP A 412 3.30 21.50 2.85
CA ASP A 412 4.32 21.25 1.83
C ASP A 412 5.24 20.12 2.34
N PRO A 413 5.13 18.90 1.78
CA PRO A 413 5.90 17.74 2.24
C PRO A 413 7.38 17.82 1.88
N TRP A 414 7.76 18.72 0.96
CA TRP A 414 9.13 18.87 0.52
C TRP A 414 9.38 20.23 -0.14
N ILE A 415 9.82 21.19 0.62
CA ILE A 415 10.14 22.54 0.14
C ILE A 415 11.20 22.45 -0.97
N LYS A 416 10.91 23.10 -2.10
CA LYS A 416 11.81 23.15 -3.26
C LYS A 416 13.22 23.61 -2.87
N GLY A 417 14.25 22.91 -3.37
CA GLY A 417 15.66 23.23 -3.11
C GLY A 417 16.20 22.77 -1.76
N THR A 418 15.40 22.05 -0.97
CA THR A 418 15.81 21.51 0.34
C THR A 418 15.99 20.00 0.32
N LYS A 419 16.69 19.47 1.34
CA LYS A 419 16.80 18.02 1.59
C LYS A 419 15.63 17.54 2.45
N ARG A 420 14.44 17.35 1.84
CA ARG A 420 13.21 16.86 2.48
C ARG A 420 12.77 17.69 3.71
N LEU A 421 12.88 19.01 3.62
CA LEU A 421 12.30 19.89 4.63
C LEU A 421 10.79 20.04 4.34
N GLN A 422 9.99 19.86 5.36
CA GLN A 422 8.53 19.97 5.33
C GLN A 422 8.08 21.22 6.08
N VAL A 423 7.01 21.85 5.61
CA VAL A 423 6.33 22.92 6.34
C VAL A 423 4.83 22.71 6.27
N GLY A 424 4.17 22.90 7.39
CA GLY A 424 2.72 22.88 7.49
C GLY A 424 2.19 24.03 8.32
N THR A 425 0.98 24.46 8.05
CA THR A 425 0.26 25.45 8.83
C THR A 425 -1.16 24.94 9.04
N ASN A 426 -1.65 25.08 10.27
CA ASN A 426 -3.03 24.77 10.61
C ASN A 426 -3.61 25.94 11.39
N VAL A 427 -4.81 26.37 11.00
CA VAL A 427 -5.60 27.38 11.71
C VAL A 427 -6.99 26.80 11.93
N PHE A 428 -7.51 26.92 13.14
CA PHE A 428 -8.81 26.37 13.45
C PHE A 428 -9.61 27.26 14.38
N PHE A 429 -10.91 27.14 14.28
CA PHE A 429 -11.89 27.73 15.18
C PHE A 429 -13.00 26.71 15.43
N LYS A 430 -13.27 26.40 16.70
CA LYS A 430 -14.25 25.40 17.10
C LYS A 430 -15.20 26.02 18.14
N ARG A 431 -16.49 25.74 18.02
CA ARG A 431 -17.50 26.01 19.04
C ARG A 431 -18.11 24.71 19.50
N GLU A 432 -18.09 24.49 20.79
CA GLU A 432 -18.74 23.38 21.48
C GLU A 432 -19.86 23.91 22.37
N LYS A 433 -21.01 23.23 22.36
CA LYS A 433 -22.12 23.49 23.27
C LYS A 433 -22.40 22.26 24.15
N ALA A 434 -22.71 22.50 25.41
CA ALA A 434 -23.18 21.44 26.29
C ALA A 434 -24.56 20.93 25.81
N ARG A 435 -24.87 19.68 26.16
CA ARG A 435 -26.18 19.13 25.86
C ARG A 435 -27.24 19.87 26.64
N LYS A 436 -28.35 20.21 25.98
CA LYS A 436 -29.51 20.76 26.64
C LYS A 436 -30.01 19.83 27.75
N SER A 437 -30.05 18.51 27.49
CA SER A 437 -30.40 17.50 28.49
C SER A 437 -29.48 17.46 29.72
N ASP A 438 -28.19 17.78 29.57
CA ASP A 438 -27.24 17.78 30.68
C ASP A 438 -27.37 19.08 31.51
N LEU A 439 -27.81 20.19 30.87
CA LEU A 439 -28.12 21.44 31.51
C LEU A 439 -29.47 21.39 32.21
N GLU A 440 -30.42 20.65 31.66
CA GLU A 440 -31.78 20.47 32.19
C GLU A 440 -31.90 19.28 33.16
N LYS A 441 -30.84 18.47 33.31
CA LYS A 441 -30.84 17.33 34.17
C LYS A 441 -30.78 17.72 35.64
N ASP A 442 -31.86 17.48 36.34
CA ASP A 442 -31.92 17.64 37.76
C ASP A 442 -31.09 16.59 38.51
N GLY A 443 -30.27 17.03 39.47
CA GLY A 443 -29.54 16.20 40.40
C GLY A 443 -30.21 16.13 41.73
N GLU A 444 -29.45 16.39 42.81
CA GLU A 444 -29.99 16.59 44.16
C GLU A 444 -30.68 17.99 44.30
N ARG A 445 -30.36 18.91 43.37
CA ARG A 445 -30.91 20.25 43.33
C ARG A 445 -31.48 20.56 41.95
N PRO A 446 -32.39 21.54 41.81
CA PRO A 446 -32.89 21.99 40.52
C PRO A 446 -31.78 22.38 39.55
N ALA A 447 -31.88 21.93 38.31
CA ALA A 447 -30.85 22.16 37.26
C ALA A 447 -30.56 23.67 37.08
N LEU A 448 -31.56 24.50 37.17
CA LEU A 448 -31.44 25.97 37.05
C LEU A 448 -30.54 26.60 38.12
N LEU A 449 -30.44 26.02 39.32
CA LEU A 449 -29.51 26.49 40.37
C LEU A 449 -28.08 26.00 40.09
N GLU A 450 -27.95 24.82 39.51
CA GLU A 450 -26.64 24.23 39.17
C GLU A 450 -26.03 24.90 37.93
N ASN A 451 -26.86 25.41 37.01
CA ASN A 451 -26.42 26.01 35.75
C ASN A 451 -25.56 27.28 35.92
N VAL A 452 -25.66 27.91 37.07
CA VAL A 452 -24.80 29.08 37.44
C VAL A 452 -23.32 28.73 37.30
N THR A 453 -22.94 27.50 37.61
CA THR A 453 -21.55 27.02 37.58
C THR A 453 -21.27 25.94 36.53
N LYS A 454 -22.26 25.58 35.72
CA LYS A 454 -22.07 24.63 34.60
C LYS A 454 -21.64 25.38 33.33
N ILE A 455 -20.69 24.81 32.58
CA ILE A 455 -20.28 25.39 31.29
C ILE A 455 -21.36 25.03 30.24
N SER A 456 -21.84 26.06 29.53
CA SER A 456 -22.84 25.94 28.46
C SER A 456 -22.23 25.90 27.06
N GLY A 457 -21.08 26.51 26.91
CA GLY A 457 -20.39 26.53 25.62
C GLY A 457 -18.94 26.97 25.75
N SER A 458 -18.15 26.51 24.79
CA SER A 458 -16.72 26.80 24.69
C SER A 458 -16.37 27.19 23.26
N TYR A 459 -15.52 28.18 23.13
CA TYR A 459 -14.83 28.53 21.89
C TYR A 459 -13.37 28.14 22.01
N LEU A 460 -12.88 27.41 21.02
CA LEU A 460 -11.50 26.98 20.90
C LEU A 460 -10.95 27.56 19.60
N TYR A 461 -9.80 28.18 19.64
CA TYR A 461 -9.18 28.77 18.46
C TYR A 461 -7.67 28.66 18.55
N GLY A 462 -7.04 28.52 17.42
CA GLY A 462 -5.59 28.37 17.41
C GLY A 462 -4.97 28.32 16.03
N ALA A 463 -3.65 28.47 16.05
CA ALA A 463 -2.82 28.33 14.88
C ALA A 463 -1.54 27.55 15.25
N SER A 464 -1.02 26.80 14.30
CA SER A 464 0.27 26.11 14.44
C SER A 464 1.03 26.12 13.13
N VAL A 465 2.37 26.09 13.26
CA VAL A 465 3.28 25.86 12.15
C VAL A 465 4.02 24.56 12.45
N THR A 466 4.11 23.66 11.47
CA THR A 466 4.88 22.43 11.58
C THR A 466 6.10 22.56 10.69
N LEU A 467 7.28 22.29 11.22
CA LEU A 467 8.53 22.17 10.49
C LEU A 467 8.99 20.72 10.64
N GLY A 468 9.24 20.03 9.52
CA GLY A 468 9.62 18.64 9.52
C GLY A 468 10.84 18.38 8.64
N LYS A 469 11.61 17.36 8.99
CA LYS A 469 12.76 16.89 8.21
C LYS A 469 12.82 15.39 8.20
N GLY A 470 12.94 14.82 6.99
CA GLY A 470 13.32 13.42 6.83
C GLY A 470 14.80 13.24 7.20
N VAL A 471 15.09 12.43 8.21
CA VAL A 471 16.45 12.18 8.73
C VAL A 471 17.01 10.86 8.28
N ALA A 472 16.15 9.88 7.98
CA ALA A 472 16.51 8.58 7.43
C ALA A 472 15.34 8.02 6.60
N LYS A 473 15.55 6.85 5.98
CA LYS A 473 14.46 6.13 5.31
C LYS A 473 13.32 5.88 6.30
N ASN A 474 12.12 6.28 5.94
CA ASN A 474 10.91 6.15 6.76
C ASN A 474 10.92 6.92 8.10
N THR A 475 11.90 7.80 8.34
CA THR A 475 12.06 8.51 9.63
C THR A 475 12.00 10.01 9.44
N PHE A 476 11.14 10.67 10.23
CA PHE A 476 10.95 12.12 10.23
C PHE A 476 11.03 12.67 11.65
N ILE A 477 11.57 13.86 11.76
CA ILE A 477 11.49 14.68 12.98
C ILE A 477 10.69 15.92 12.64
N THR A 478 9.70 16.24 13.47
CA THR A 478 8.89 17.45 13.32
C THR A 478 8.94 18.32 14.58
N GLY A 479 9.01 19.62 14.40
CA GLY A 479 8.80 20.62 15.42
C GLY A 479 7.53 21.41 15.13
N ARG A 480 6.67 21.62 16.12
CA ARG A 480 5.40 22.34 15.93
C ARG A 480 5.15 23.37 17.02
N PRO A 481 5.58 24.63 16.85
CA PRO A 481 5.07 25.74 17.62
C PRO A 481 3.57 25.94 17.34
N ARG A 482 2.80 26.22 18.40
CA ARG A 482 1.38 26.56 18.31
C ARG A 482 0.97 27.61 19.31
N ILE A 483 -0.07 28.37 18.97
CA ILE A 483 -0.82 29.24 19.85
C ILE A 483 -2.26 28.72 19.91
N TYR A 484 -2.84 28.74 21.09
CA TYR A 484 -4.13 28.14 21.35
C TYR A 484 -4.88 28.91 22.42
N GLY A 485 -6.16 29.19 22.19
CA GLY A 485 -7.03 29.89 23.14
C GLY A 485 -8.32 29.16 23.43
N VAL A 486 -8.80 29.27 24.65
CA VAL A 486 -10.10 28.72 25.08
C VAL A 486 -10.87 29.82 25.79
N LYS A 487 -12.16 29.94 25.46
CA LYS A 487 -13.11 30.79 26.14
C LYS A 487 -14.41 30.03 26.36
N SER A 488 -14.82 29.87 27.63
CA SER A 488 -16.05 29.15 28.00
C SER A 488 -16.95 30.02 28.87
N THR A 489 -18.25 29.82 28.71
CA THR A 489 -19.29 30.56 29.45
C THR A 489 -20.17 29.62 30.26
N ASN A 490 -20.76 30.09 31.34
CA ASN A 490 -21.76 29.34 32.10
C ASN A 490 -23.12 29.29 31.38
N ALA A 491 -24.08 28.58 31.99
CA ALA A 491 -25.39 28.28 31.41
C ALA A 491 -26.49 29.22 31.85
N GLU A 492 -26.16 30.41 32.36
CA GLU A 492 -27.14 31.45 32.75
C GLU A 492 -27.67 32.23 31.53
N GLU A 493 -28.79 32.95 31.71
CA GLU A 493 -29.37 33.84 30.70
C GLU A 493 -28.40 34.98 30.31
N SER A 494 -27.61 35.47 31.29
CA SER A 494 -26.53 36.40 31.07
C SER A 494 -25.18 35.70 31.25
N PRO A 495 -24.65 35.05 30.19
CA PRO A 495 -23.51 34.17 30.32
C PRO A 495 -22.25 34.88 30.79
N LYS A 496 -21.68 34.42 31.91
CA LYS A 496 -20.39 34.85 32.43
C LYS A 496 -19.27 34.04 31.85
N VAL A 497 -18.19 34.67 31.41
CA VAL A 497 -16.97 33.99 31.00
C VAL A 497 -16.32 33.32 32.21
N MET A 498 -16.30 32.01 32.24
CA MET A 498 -15.74 31.21 33.32
C MET A 498 -14.29 30.79 33.06
N VAL A 499 -14.00 30.47 31.84
CA VAL A 499 -12.65 30.06 31.38
C VAL A 499 -12.24 31.01 30.27
N ASP A 500 -11.07 31.60 30.39
CA ASP A 500 -10.48 32.45 29.33
C ASP A 500 -8.96 32.39 29.45
N TYR A 501 -8.33 31.54 28.68
CA TYR A 501 -6.88 31.47 28.66
C TYR A 501 -6.30 31.35 27.25
N THR A 502 -5.03 31.77 27.12
CA THR A 502 -4.25 31.59 25.91
C THR A 502 -2.88 31.00 26.28
N LEU A 503 -2.46 30.02 25.52
CA LEU A 503 -1.18 29.34 25.69
C LEU A 503 -0.38 29.35 24.41
N GLY A 504 0.92 29.22 24.55
CA GLY A 504 1.85 28.89 23.51
C GLY A 504 2.58 27.57 23.86
N SER A 505 2.87 26.75 22.88
CA SER A 505 3.65 25.53 23.09
C SER A 505 4.50 25.19 21.89
N VAL A 506 5.52 24.36 22.12
CA VAL A 506 6.33 23.75 21.09
C VAL A 506 6.34 22.25 21.33
N SER A 507 5.94 21.48 20.32
CA SER A 507 6.08 20.02 20.36
C SER A 507 7.14 19.55 19.38
N THR A 508 7.93 18.56 19.81
CA THR A 508 8.85 17.82 18.93
C THR A 508 8.37 16.39 18.84
N THR A 509 8.30 15.84 17.62
CA THR A 509 7.82 14.48 17.39
C THR A 509 8.77 13.76 16.47
N LEU A 510 9.21 12.57 16.88
CA LEU A 510 9.91 11.58 16.05
C LEU A 510 8.85 10.62 15.46
N ILE A 511 8.87 10.43 14.16
CA ILE A 511 7.97 9.54 13.44
C ILE A 511 8.80 8.54 12.63
N TYR A 512 8.53 7.26 12.82
CA TYR A 512 9.01 6.16 11.97
C TYR A 512 7.82 5.44 11.37
N ASP A 513 7.75 5.32 10.05
CA ASP A 513 6.65 4.67 9.35
C ASP A 513 7.16 3.75 8.24
N SER A 514 7.15 2.44 8.50
CA SER A 514 7.51 1.38 7.55
C SER A 514 6.30 0.56 7.08
N ARG A 515 5.10 1.02 7.34
CA ARG A 515 3.88 0.33 6.92
C ARG A 515 3.83 0.19 5.40
N ASN A 516 3.30 -0.95 4.93
CA ASN A 516 3.11 -1.18 3.50
C ASN A 516 2.00 -0.31 2.91
N ASP A 517 1.03 0.10 3.72
CA ASP A 517 -0.06 1.01 3.37
C ASP A 517 -0.36 1.88 4.59
N SER A 518 -0.50 3.20 4.42
CA SER A 518 -0.78 4.12 5.52
C SER A 518 -2.24 4.08 5.96
N TYR A 519 -3.13 3.59 5.09
CA TYR A 519 -4.58 3.60 5.29
C TYR A 519 -5.15 2.25 5.73
N LEU A 520 -4.68 1.15 5.10
CA LEU A 520 -5.08 -0.23 5.38
C LEU A 520 -3.85 -1.12 5.58
N PRO A 521 -3.06 -0.85 6.63
CA PRO A 521 -1.81 -1.57 6.83
C PRO A 521 -2.04 -3.04 7.19
N MET A 522 -1.29 -3.92 6.53
CA MET A 522 -1.23 -5.35 6.83
C MET A 522 0.15 -5.80 7.31
N GLN A 523 1.18 -4.99 7.10
CA GLN A 523 2.56 -5.25 7.49
C GLN A 523 3.29 -3.97 7.82
N GLY A 524 4.32 -4.09 8.69
CA GLY A 524 5.23 -3.00 9.05
C GLY A 524 4.93 -2.38 10.40
N PHE A 525 5.64 -1.31 10.71
CA PHE A 525 5.62 -0.64 11.99
C PHE A 525 5.38 0.85 11.82
N TYR A 526 4.72 1.43 12.80
CA TYR A 526 4.61 2.86 12.98
C TYR A 526 4.98 3.20 14.41
N LEU A 527 5.82 4.21 14.60
CA LEU A 527 6.16 4.78 15.90
C LEU A 527 6.05 6.29 15.81
N SER A 528 5.31 6.88 16.74
CA SER A 528 5.30 8.33 16.96
C SER A 528 5.63 8.60 18.42
N ALA A 529 6.71 9.32 18.68
CA ALA A 529 7.11 9.73 20.03
C ALA A 529 7.21 11.25 20.07
N GLY A 530 6.31 11.89 20.80
CA GLY A 530 6.16 13.33 20.89
C GLY A 530 6.35 13.85 22.31
N TYR A 531 7.05 14.96 22.43
CA TYR A 531 7.14 15.74 23.66
C TYR A 531 6.74 17.18 23.38
N GLU A 532 5.84 17.71 24.18
CA GLU A 532 5.36 19.08 24.10
C GLU A 532 5.65 19.84 25.38
N LEU A 533 6.22 21.02 25.25
CA LEU A 533 6.42 21.98 26.33
C LEU A 533 5.59 23.22 26.03
N GLY A 534 4.77 23.62 26.96
CA GLY A 534 3.89 24.77 26.80
C GLY A 534 3.85 25.67 28.01
N TYR A 535 3.38 26.89 27.74
CA TYR A 535 3.25 27.97 28.73
C TYR A 535 1.95 28.70 28.53
N ILE A 536 1.19 28.84 29.60
CA ILE A 536 -0.02 29.65 29.64
C ILE A 536 0.38 31.07 30.01
N PHE A 537 0.38 31.96 29.04
CA PHE A 537 0.85 33.35 29.20
C PHE A 537 -0.28 34.34 29.49
N ARG A 538 -1.53 33.94 29.27
CA ARG A 538 -2.71 34.69 29.63
C ARG A 538 -3.74 33.73 30.21
N ASP A 539 -4.19 33.98 31.44
CA ASP A 539 -5.27 33.23 32.07
C ASP A 539 -6.13 34.21 32.91
N LYS A 540 -7.33 34.50 32.41
CA LYS A 540 -8.34 35.34 33.03
C LYS A 540 -9.57 34.54 33.43
N SER A 541 -9.39 33.26 33.74
CA SER A 541 -10.47 32.39 34.20
C SER A 541 -10.90 32.76 35.62
N ILE A 542 -12.15 32.41 35.98
CA ILE A 542 -12.59 32.47 37.37
C ILE A 542 -11.89 31.38 38.17
N LYS A 543 -11.31 31.74 39.33
CA LYS A 543 -10.70 30.75 40.22
C LYS A 543 -11.69 29.67 40.64
N HIS A 544 -11.24 28.44 40.66
CA HIS A 544 -12.06 27.28 41.09
C HIS A 544 -12.60 27.47 42.53
N SER A 545 -11.82 28.08 43.42
CA SER A 545 -12.25 28.38 44.78
C SER A 545 -13.48 29.29 44.81
N LYS A 546 -13.55 30.30 43.91
CA LYS A 546 -14.70 31.20 43.80
C LYS A 546 -15.93 30.49 43.20
N ILE A 547 -15.72 29.61 42.23
CA ILE A 547 -16.80 28.77 41.68
C ILE A 547 -17.35 27.87 42.80
N LYS A 548 -16.47 27.25 43.59
CA LYS A 548 -16.84 26.42 44.72
C LYS A 548 -17.56 27.19 45.80
N GLU A 549 -17.11 28.40 46.11
CA GLU A 549 -17.79 29.30 47.04
C GLU A 549 -19.25 29.57 46.62
N VAL A 550 -19.47 29.87 45.34
CA VAL A 550 -20.83 30.05 44.79
C VAL A 550 -21.63 28.75 44.88
N GLN A 551 -21.02 27.59 44.55
CA GLN A 551 -21.67 26.30 44.69
C GLN A 551 -22.07 25.98 46.13
N ASP A 552 -21.19 26.27 47.09
CA ASP A 552 -21.46 26.09 48.54
C ASP A 552 -22.53 27.06 49.01
N LYS A 553 -22.54 28.33 48.59
CA LYS A 553 -23.62 29.27 48.85
C LYS A 553 -24.95 28.76 48.30
N ILE A 554 -25.01 28.37 47.05
CA ILE A 554 -26.22 27.78 46.44
C ILE A 554 -26.69 26.58 47.25
N LYS A 555 -25.76 25.70 47.63
CA LYS A 555 -26.08 24.52 48.47
C LYS A 555 -26.67 24.93 49.81
N ASN A 556 -26.02 25.83 50.53
CA ASN A 556 -26.46 26.28 51.87
C ASN A 556 -27.79 27.00 51.80
N LEU A 557 -28.02 27.87 50.81
CA LEU A 557 -29.30 28.54 50.61
C LEU A 557 -30.42 27.51 50.31
N TYR A 558 -30.14 26.55 49.46
CA TYR A 558 -31.10 25.50 49.10
C TYR A 558 -31.40 24.55 50.27
N THR A 559 -30.39 24.16 51.05
CA THR A 559 -30.55 23.23 52.18
C THR A 559 -31.02 23.92 53.45
N GLY A 560 -30.84 25.23 53.60
CA GLY A 560 -31.31 26.02 54.75
C GLY A 560 -32.78 26.42 54.70
N ASP A 561 -33.23 27.20 55.67
CA ASP A 561 -34.63 27.61 55.82
C ASP A 561 -35.18 28.35 54.60
N LYS A 562 -34.33 29.20 53.92
CA LYS A 562 -34.71 29.93 52.72
C LYS A 562 -35.08 29.02 51.56
N GLY A 563 -34.55 27.80 51.49
CA GLY A 563 -34.81 26.85 50.44
C GLY A 563 -35.90 25.82 50.78
N LYS A 564 -36.55 25.88 51.94
CA LYS A 564 -37.51 24.88 52.43
C LYS A 564 -38.66 24.66 51.43
N ASP A 565 -39.37 25.72 51.09
CA ASP A 565 -40.54 25.68 50.21
C ASP A 565 -40.17 25.19 48.80
N LEU A 566 -39.01 25.59 48.30
CA LEU A 566 -38.47 25.14 47.02
C LEU A 566 -38.13 23.65 47.05
N ARG A 567 -37.50 23.14 48.14
CA ARG A 567 -37.20 21.68 48.30
C ARG A 567 -38.45 20.87 48.29
N GLU A 568 -39.45 21.27 49.12
CA GLU A 568 -40.72 20.59 49.21
C GLU A 568 -41.44 20.53 47.84
N ALA A 569 -41.49 21.62 47.15
CA ALA A 569 -42.07 21.69 45.79
C ALA A 569 -41.31 20.85 44.78
N TYR A 570 -39.98 20.90 44.83
CA TYR A 570 -39.12 20.12 43.96
C TYR A 570 -39.18 18.64 44.20
N ASP A 571 -39.18 18.19 45.45
CA ASP A 571 -39.28 16.77 45.81
C ASP A 571 -40.64 16.18 45.43
N LYS A 572 -41.74 16.95 45.59
CA LYS A 572 -43.07 16.55 45.12
C LYS A 572 -43.10 16.41 43.59
N TYR A 573 -42.58 17.38 42.89
CA TYR A 573 -42.50 17.34 41.44
C TYR A 573 -41.62 16.21 40.93
N LYS A 574 -40.46 15.98 41.55
CA LYS A 574 -39.53 14.89 41.17
C LYS A 574 -40.14 13.52 41.41
N LYS A 575 -40.77 13.30 42.56
CA LYS A 575 -41.47 12.03 42.84
C LYS A 575 -42.60 11.78 41.85
N ALA A 576 -43.41 12.77 41.52
CA ALA A 576 -44.48 12.60 40.54
C ALA A 576 -43.95 12.41 39.10
N LYS A 577 -42.77 12.96 38.73
CA LYS A 577 -42.13 12.75 37.46
C LYS A 577 -41.61 11.34 37.28
N ASP A 578 -41.13 10.73 38.38
CA ASP A 578 -40.62 9.32 38.38
C ASP A 578 -41.72 8.30 38.51
N ASP A 579 -42.93 8.70 39.05
CA ASP A 579 -44.09 7.84 39.25
C ASP A 579 -45.16 8.05 38.15
N LYS A 580 -45.27 7.13 37.23
CA LYS A 580 -46.24 7.17 36.12
C LYS A 580 -47.72 7.21 36.59
N THR A 581 -48.02 6.83 37.85
CA THR A 581 -49.38 6.86 38.39
C THR A 581 -49.82 8.27 38.74
N GLN A 582 -48.92 9.24 38.83
CA GLN A 582 -49.21 10.65 39.18
C GLN A 582 -49.16 11.55 37.97
N ALA A 583 -49.27 11.06 36.74
CA ALA A 583 -49.16 11.83 35.49
C ALA A 583 -50.15 13.03 35.44
N ASP A 584 -51.36 12.85 35.97
CA ASP A 584 -52.39 13.91 35.97
C ASP A 584 -52.08 15.10 36.91
N GLN A 585 -51.28 14.86 37.96
CA GLN A 585 -50.87 15.92 38.92
C GLN A 585 -49.54 16.60 38.45
N LEU A 586 -48.83 16.05 37.52
CA LEU A 586 -47.52 16.50 37.11
C LEU A 586 -47.52 17.93 36.61
N PRO A 587 -48.49 18.45 35.82
CA PRO A 587 -48.52 19.84 35.36
C PRO A 587 -48.66 20.81 36.52
N ALA A 588 -49.58 20.56 37.47
CA ALA A 588 -49.80 21.41 38.62
C ALA A 588 -48.59 21.45 39.58
N LEU A 589 -47.97 20.31 39.82
CA LEU A 589 -46.77 20.20 40.66
C LEU A 589 -45.56 20.89 39.97
N LYS A 590 -45.47 20.81 38.66
CA LYS A 590 -44.45 21.53 37.86
C LYS A 590 -44.64 23.01 37.97
N GLN A 591 -45.84 23.55 37.80
CA GLN A 591 -46.15 24.95 37.94
C GLN A 591 -45.78 25.46 39.33
N LYS A 592 -46.19 24.76 40.39
CA LYS A 592 -45.87 25.10 41.78
C LYS A 592 -44.35 25.14 42.01
N TYR A 593 -43.63 24.15 41.49
CA TYR A 593 -42.17 24.08 41.58
C TYR A 593 -41.52 25.26 40.82
N GLU A 594 -42.00 25.64 39.63
CA GLU A 594 -41.49 26.76 38.86
C GLU A 594 -41.76 28.10 39.53
N GLU A 595 -42.94 28.26 40.20
CA GLU A 595 -43.27 29.46 41.00
C GLU A 595 -42.35 29.61 42.22
N GLU A 596 -42.14 28.52 42.99
CA GLU A 596 -41.24 28.56 44.15
C GLU A 596 -39.77 28.74 43.73
N LEU A 597 -39.33 28.15 42.60
CA LEU A 597 -38.02 28.36 42.05
C LEU A 597 -37.81 29.86 41.66
N LYS A 598 -38.82 30.48 41.06
CA LYS A 598 -38.76 31.88 40.69
C LYS A 598 -38.66 32.79 41.94
N LYS A 599 -39.53 32.58 42.97
CA LYS A 599 -39.46 33.29 44.25
C LYS A 599 -38.07 33.14 44.89
N PHE A 600 -37.54 31.94 44.94
CA PHE A 600 -36.23 31.67 45.52
C PHE A 600 -35.11 32.38 44.76
N LYS A 601 -35.15 32.38 43.43
CA LYS A 601 -34.18 33.11 42.59
C LYS A 601 -34.26 34.61 42.78
N ASP A 602 -35.46 35.16 42.78
CA ASP A 602 -35.66 36.63 42.93
C ASP A 602 -35.18 37.12 44.31
N ALA A 603 -35.48 36.34 45.37
CA ALA A 603 -35.07 36.62 46.73
C ALA A 603 -33.54 36.50 46.99
N ASN A 604 -32.85 35.70 46.21
CA ASN A 604 -31.42 35.41 46.38
C ASN A 604 -30.59 35.74 45.13
N ALA A 605 -31.04 36.63 44.27
CA ALA A 605 -30.45 36.90 42.96
C ALA A 605 -28.92 37.21 43.01
N ASN A 606 -28.49 37.94 44.01
CA ASN A 606 -27.08 38.33 44.20
C ASN A 606 -26.18 37.15 44.59
N ASP A 607 -26.72 36.14 45.28
CA ASP A 607 -25.99 34.94 45.75
C ASP A 607 -25.99 33.79 44.71
N LEU A 608 -26.98 33.81 43.81
CA LEU A 608 -27.20 32.78 42.79
C LEU A 608 -26.60 33.14 41.43
N THR A 609 -25.60 33.97 41.36
CA THR A 609 -24.98 34.43 40.11
C THR A 609 -23.46 34.49 40.21
N LEU A 610 -22.80 34.22 39.10
CA LEU A 610 -21.37 34.54 38.90
C LEU A 610 -21.18 35.98 38.40
N GLY A 611 -22.23 36.75 38.16
CA GLY A 611 -22.18 38.08 37.59
C GLY A 611 -21.27 39.05 38.36
N GLY A 612 -21.35 39.04 39.72
CA GLY A 612 -20.52 39.82 40.61
C GLY A 612 -19.10 39.27 40.86
N VAL A 613 -18.82 38.05 40.42
CA VAL A 613 -17.50 37.43 40.62
C VAL A 613 -16.51 37.93 39.59
N ALA A 614 -15.46 38.61 40.02
CA ALA A 614 -14.41 39.09 39.12
C ALA A 614 -13.59 37.95 38.58
N ASN A 615 -13.23 38.04 37.29
CA ASN A 615 -12.21 37.18 36.71
C ASN A 615 -10.85 37.58 37.28
N ASP A 616 -10.06 36.57 37.67
CA ASP A 616 -8.74 36.79 38.22
C ASP A 616 -7.69 36.58 37.11
N THR A 617 -6.60 37.34 37.22
CA THR A 617 -5.39 36.97 36.48
C THR A 617 -4.73 35.80 37.22
N LEU A 618 -4.89 34.60 36.74
CA LEU A 618 -4.27 33.43 37.32
C LEU A 618 -2.78 33.43 36.99
N SER A 619 -1.98 32.80 37.86
CA SER A 619 -0.53 32.71 37.67
C SER A 619 -0.21 31.96 36.39
N HIS A 620 0.73 32.49 35.61
CA HIS A 620 1.32 31.86 34.49
C HIS A 620 1.90 30.48 34.87
N ARG A 621 1.74 29.48 34.03
CA ARG A 621 2.20 28.13 34.34
C ARG A 621 2.74 27.40 33.15
N PHE A 622 3.77 26.58 33.40
CA PHE A 622 4.27 25.63 32.43
C PHE A 622 3.47 24.32 32.47
N PHE A 623 3.37 23.69 31.31
CA PHE A 623 2.86 22.35 31.20
C PHE A 623 3.74 21.53 30.23
N ASN A 624 3.72 20.22 30.38
CA ASN A 624 4.39 19.32 29.46
C ASN A 624 3.52 18.09 29.21
N ILE A 625 3.67 17.54 28.00
CA ILE A 625 2.93 16.37 27.53
C ILE A 625 3.92 15.46 26.82
N LEU A 626 3.99 14.21 27.26
CA LEU A 626 4.67 13.11 26.57
C LEU A 626 3.62 12.19 25.94
N ASN A 627 3.81 11.86 24.67
CA ASN A 627 2.93 10.92 23.97
C ASN A 627 3.75 9.97 23.11
N VAL A 628 3.51 8.67 23.26
CA VAL A 628 4.10 7.62 22.43
C VAL A 628 2.98 6.75 21.87
N ASP A 629 2.99 6.54 20.56
CA ASP A 629 2.05 5.65 19.85
C ASP A 629 2.87 4.68 18.98
N PHE A 630 2.91 3.44 19.38
CA PHE A 630 3.54 2.34 18.64
C PHE A 630 2.47 1.45 18.04
N ARG A 631 2.63 1.12 16.76
CA ARG A 631 1.73 0.22 16.03
C ARG A 631 2.53 -0.81 15.26
N ALA A 632 2.06 -2.05 15.28
CA ALA A 632 2.66 -3.16 14.54
C ALA A 632 1.58 -3.91 13.77
N TYR A 633 1.92 -4.35 12.59
CA TYR A 633 1.00 -5.07 11.72
C TYR A 633 1.68 -6.33 11.20
N HIS A 634 0.98 -7.44 11.30
CA HIS A 634 1.47 -8.73 10.87
C HIS A 634 0.42 -9.43 10.03
N ARG A 635 0.80 -9.83 8.81
CA ARG A 635 -0.03 -10.61 7.91
C ARG A 635 -0.08 -12.06 8.39
N VAL A 636 -1.28 -12.58 8.65
CA VAL A 636 -1.49 -13.95 9.11
C VAL A 636 -1.80 -14.88 7.95
N TYR A 637 -2.71 -14.49 7.07
CA TYR A 637 -3.11 -15.33 5.95
C TYR A 637 -3.32 -14.50 4.68
N LYS A 638 -2.40 -14.61 3.71
CA LYS A 638 -2.43 -13.90 2.42
C LYS A 638 -2.84 -12.41 2.62
N ASP A 639 -3.67 -11.88 1.73
CA ASP A 639 -4.23 -10.52 1.85
C ASP A 639 -5.62 -10.51 2.51
N LYS A 640 -5.99 -11.59 3.22
CA LYS A 640 -7.33 -11.74 3.82
C LYS A 640 -7.35 -11.54 5.33
N ASN A 641 -6.25 -11.79 6.02
CA ASN A 641 -6.22 -11.68 7.48
C ASN A 641 -4.91 -11.05 7.97
N SER A 642 -5.03 -10.14 8.93
CA SER A 642 -3.90 -9.52 9.60
C SER A 642 -4.17 -9.31 11.09
N MET A 643 -3.11 -9.33 11.88
CA MET A 643 -3.11 -8.85 13.26
C MET A 643 -2.57 -7.42 13.27
N ALA A 644 -3.23 -6.57 14.02
CA ALA A 644 -2.82 -5.21 14.28
C ALA A 644 -2.69 -5.00 15.79
N TYR A 645 -1.58 -4.42 16.20
CA TYR A 645 -1.27 -4.12 17.60
C TYR A 645 -1.02 -2.64 17.74
N ARG A 646 -1.50 -2.05 18.83
CA ARG A 646 -1.22 -0.68 19.20
C ARG A 646 -0.87 -0.59 20.67
N VAL A 647 0.17 0.14 20.99
CA VAL A 647 0.54 0.49 22.38
C VAL A 647 0.65 2.00 22.45
N THR A 648 -0.06 2.62 23.39
CA THR A 648 0.06 4.06 23.64
C THR A 648 0.50 4.33 25.07
N LEU A 649 1.33 5.35 25.23
CA LEU A 649 1.73 5.89 26.51
C LEU A 649 1.53 7.40 26.47
N GLY A 650 0.80 7.92 27.42
CA GLY A 650 0.57 9.34 27.58
C GLY A 650 0.84 9.81 29.01
N TYR A 651 1.52 10.95 29.13
CA TYR A 651 1.70 11.63 30.42
C TYR A 651 1.61 13.14 30.24
N ALA A 652 0.85 13.79 31.09
CA ALA A 652 0.71 15.23 31.17
C ALA A 652 0.85 15.68 32.64
N ASN A 653 1.63 16.72 32.91
CA ASN A 653 1.75 17.22 34.27
C ASN A 653 0.48 17.97 34.74
N GLU A 654 0.38 18.22 36.04
CA GLU A 654 -0.77 18.93 36.65
C GLU A 654 -1.03 20.35 36.11
N GLY A 655 -0.01 20.99 35.51
CA GLY A 655 -0.15 22.30 34.86
C GLY A 655 -0.90 22.25 33.54
N THR A 656 -1.10 21.10 32.97
CA THR A 656 -1.74 20.91 31.66
C THR A 656 -3.24 21.24 31.73
N PRO A 657 -3.76 22.06 30.81
CA PRO A 657 -5.20 22.29 30.68
C PRO A 657 -5.97 21.00 30.38
N GLU A 658 -7.16 20.87 30.96
CA GLU A 658 -7.97 19.64 30.84
C GLU A 658 -8.27 19.22 29.40
N ASN A 659 -8.51 20.17 28.52
CA ASN A 659 -8.77 19.92 27.11
C ASN A 659 -7.55 19.43 26.31
N LEU A 660 -6.35 19.44 26.91
CA LEU A 660 -5.11 18.89 26.37
C LEU A 660 -4.69 17.57 27.06
N MET A 661 -5.44 17.14 28.08
CA MET A 661 -5.19 15.86 28.75
C MET A 661 -5.64 14.68 27.90
N PHE A 662 -5.14 13.51 28.22
CA PHE A 662 -5.54 12.26 27.60
C PHE A 662 -6.96 11.87 27.99
N ARG A 663 -7.56 10.99 27.24
CA ARG A 663 -8.91 10.47 27.52
C ARG A 663 -8.87 8.94 27.58
N VAL A 664 -9.62 8.35 28.52
CA VAL A 664 -9.72 6.90 28.68
C VAL A 664 -10.33 6.27 27.45
N ASN A 665 -11.45 6.80 26.98
CA ASN A 665 -12.06 6.40 25.71
C ASN A 665 -12.05 7.60 24.74
N ASP A 666 -11.16 7.56 23.76
CA ASP A 666 -11.09 8.56 22.69
C ASP A 666 -11.86 8.12 21.42
N GLY A 667 -12.65 7.05 21.51
CA GLY A 667 -13.36 6.42 20.40
C GLY A 667 -12.53 5.37 19.65
N THR A 668 -11.23 5.24 19.97
CA THR A 668 -10.32 4.26 19.32
C THR A 668 -9.62 3.33 20.31
N THR A 669 -9.64 3.64 21.60
CA THR A 669 -9.05 2.86 22.69
C THR A 669 -10.03 2.73 23.84
N LEU A 670 -10.00 1.61 24.55
CA LEU A 670 -10.87 1.32 25.70
C LEU A 670 -12.35 1.57 25.39
N ARG A 671 -12.78 1.06 24.27
CA ARG A 671 -14.09 1.34 23.64
C ARG A 671 -15.29 0.94 24.52
N GLY A 672 -15.09 0.03 25.47
CA GLY A 672 -16.11 -0.40 26.45
C GLY A 672 -16.30 0.61 27.61
N TYR A 673 -15.42 1.59 27.81
CA TYR A 673 -15.43 2.50 28.95
C TYR A 673 -16.02 3.88 28.64
N ASN A 674 -16.25 4.67 29.69
CA ASN A 674 -16.67 6.06 29.55
C ASN A 674 -15.49 6.93 29.12
N ASP A 675 -15.81 8.00 28.41
CA ASP A 675 -14.85 9.05 28.08
C ASP A 675 -14.57 9.91 29.33
N GLU A 676 -13.39 9.72 29.92
CA GLU A 676 -12.93 10.42 31.12
C GLU A 676 -11.53 11.02 30.87
N PRO A 677 -11.27 12.29 31.27
CA PRO A 677 -9.95 12.88 31.19
C PRO A 677 -8.98 12.23 32.18
N THR A 678 -7.75 12.05 31.77
CA THR A 678 -6.67 11.49 32.59
C THR A 678 -5.34 12.17 32.25
N ASN A 679 -4.48 12.35 33.24
CA ASN A 679 -3.15 12.91 33.01
C ASN A 679 -2.08 11.86 32.70
N ALA A 680 -2.36 10.59 33.00
CA ALA A 680 -1.47 9.50 32.64
C ALA A 680 -2.29 8.29 32.15
N ILE A 681 -1.89 7.75 31.01
CA ILE A 681 -2.56 6.61 30.36
C ILE A 681 -1.54 5.68 29.71
N PHE A 682 -1.78 4.38 29.85
CA PHE A 682 -1.15 3.35 29.06
C PHE A 682 -2.27 2.51 28.46
N THR A 683 -2.20 2.22 27.15
CA THR A 683 -3.15 1.29 26.51
C THR A 683 -2.40 0.31 25.61
N ALA A 684 -2.90 -0.92 25.57
CA ALA A 684 -2.49 -1.94 24.62
C ALA A 684 -3.72 -2.53 23.95
N THR A 685 -3.75 -2.52 22.64
CA THR A 685 -4.85 -3.05 21.81
C THR A 685 -4.31 -4.10 20.87
N ALA A 686 -5.03 -5.21 20.73
CA ALA A 686 -4.80 -6.22 19.71
C ALA A 686 -6.07 -6.43 18.90
N GLU A 687 -5.98 -6.34 17.58
CA GLU A 687 -7.08 -6.54 16.66
C GLU A 687 -6.77 -7.65 15.65
N ASN A 688 -7.62 -8.64 15.52
CA ASN A 688 -7.65 -9.53 14.36
C ASN A 688 -8.57 -8.92 13.30
N ARG A 689 -8.03 -8.68 12.12
CA ARG A 689 -8.71 -8.03 11.01
C ARG A 689 -8.86 -9.01 9.86
N THR A 690 -10.09 -9.42 9.53
CA THR A 690 -10.40 -10.40 8.50
C THR A 690 -11.25 -9.80 7.41
N TYR A 691 -10.75 -9.77 6.16
CA TYR A 691 -11.51 -9.35 4.99
C TYR A 691 -12.48 -10.46 4.54
N VAL A 692 -13.77 -10.18 4.60
CA VAL A 692 -14.81 -11.01 4.01
C VAL A 692 -14.80 -10.83 2.49
N ASN A 693 -14.68 -9.59 2.05
CA ASN A 693 -14.51 -9.18 0.66
C ASN A 693 -13.78 -7.84 0.59
N LYS A 694 -13.62 -7.26 -0.60
CA LYS A 694 -12.93 -5.97 -0.80
C LYS A 694 -13.60 -4.76 -0.11
N TYR A 695 -14.84 -4.91 0.34
CA TYR A 695 -15.61 -3.83 0.96
C TYR A 695 -15.82 -4.03 2.46
N ILE A 696 -15.80 -5.26 2.96
CA ILE A 696 -16.15 -5.60 4.33
C ILE A 696 -15.00 -6.30 5.02
N GLN A 697 -14.59 -5.76 6.17
CA GLN A 697 -13.61 -6.33 7.09
C GLN A 697 -14.27 -6.52 8.46
N LEU A 698 -14.18 -7.72 9.00
CA LEU A 698 -14.58 -8.03 10.37
C LEU A 698 -13.38 -7.88 11.29
N VAL A 699 -13.64 -7.41 12.51
CA VAL A 699 -12.61 -7.15 13.51
C VAL A 699 -13.05 -7.79 14.82
N ALA A 700 -12.14 -8.56 15.44
CA ALA A 700 -12.25 -8.97 16.84
C ALA A 700 -11.08 -8.31 17.59
N PHE A 701 -11.35 -7.73 18.76
CA PHE A 701 -10.33 -6.99 19.48
C PHE A 701 -10.37 -7.21 20.98
N GLY A 702 -9.21 -7.02 21.61
CA GLY A 702 -9.05 -6.92 23.06
C GLY A 702 -8.19 -5.72 23.41
N GLU A 703 -8.57 -5.04 24.48
CA GLU A 703 -7.91 -3.81 24.93
C GLU A 703 -7.58 -3.90 26.43
N LEU A 704 -6.38 -3.46 26.76
CA LEU A 704 -5.91 -3.29 28.14
C LEU A 704 -5.59 -1.82 28.34
N GLY A 705 -6.03 -1.24 29.44
CA GLY A 705 -5.72 0.13 29.81
C GLY A 705 -5.35 0.27 31.28
N LEU A 706 -4.46 1.22 31.52
CA LEU A 706 -4.09 1.73 32.84
C LEU A 706 -4.20 3.23 32.77
N ASN A 707 -4.91 3.85 33.71
CA ASN A 707 -5.05 5.30 33.75
C ASN A 707 -5.03 5.85 35.17
N SER A 708 -4.58 7.08 35.28
CA SER A 708 -4.72 7.82 36.55
C SER A 708 -6.16 8.27 36.74
N LYS A 709 -6.62 8.26 37.98
CA LYS A 709 -7.94 8.78 38.36
C LYS A 709 -7.82 10.18 38.97
N GLN A 710 -8.77 11.02 38.66
CA GLN A 710 -8.87 12.33 39.34
C GLN A 710 -9.18 12.11 40.83
N THR A 711 -8.32 12.60 41.72
CA THR A 711 -8.44 12.45 43.19
C THR A 711 -8.99 13.70 43.85
N GLY A 712 -8.98 14.82 43.17
CA GLY A 712 -9.44 16.11 43.74
C GLY A 712 -8.99 17.31 42.93
N THR A 713 -8.95 18.43 43.62
CA THR A 713 -8.41 19.71 43.10
C THR A 713 -7.46 20.26 44.14
N ASN A 714 -6.24 20.62 43.73
CA ASN A 714 -5.25 21.18 44.64
C ASN A 714 -5.55 22.63 45.04
N THR A 715 -4.78 23.19 45.98
CA THR A 715 -4.96 24.56 46.46
C THR A 715 -4.87 25.65 45.39
N LYS A 716 -4.22 25.34 44.24
CA LYS A 716 -4.11 26.21 43.06
C LYS A 716 -5.29 26.08 42.09
N GLY A 717 -6.30 25.24 42.39
CA GLY A 717 -7.44 24.98 41.53
C GLY A 717 -7.16 24.03 40.37
N LEU A 718 -6.00 23.35 40.35
CA LEU A 718 -5.64 22.38 39.36
C LEU A 718 -6.16 21.01 39.78
N LYS A 719 -6.64 20.21 38.83
CA LYS A 719 -7.06 18.84 39.09
C LYS A 719 -5.86 18.00 39.52
N SER A 720 -6.01 17.33 40.65
CA SER A 720 -5.02 16.37 41.14
C SER A 720 -5.40 14.96 40.66
N TYR A 721 -4.39 14.18 40.35
CA TYR A 721 -4.55 12.83 39.84
C TYR A 721 -3.78 11.82 40.71
N THR A 722 -4.15 10.56 40.62
CA THR A 722 -3.40 9.46 41.21
C THR A 722 -1.94 9.52 40.74
N PRO A 723 -0.93 9.41 41.65
CA PRO A 723 0.47 9.40 41.27
C PRO A 723 0.79 8.34 40.20
N PHE A 724 1.72 8.60 39.30
CA PHE A 724 2.05 7.69 38.19
C PHE A 724 2.39 6.25 38.65
N LYS A 725 3.08 6.11 39.78
CA LYS A 725 3.37 4.81 40.39
C LYS A 725 2.13 3.99 40.76
N ASP A 726 1.00 4.64 41.01
CA ASP A 726 -0.24 4.03 41.46
C ASP A 726 -1.18 3.66 40.30
N ILE A 727 -0.86 4.02 39.05
CA ILE A 727 -1.69 3.63 37.89
C ILE A 727 -1.71 2.11 37.68
N PHE A 728 -0.70 1.41 38.17
CA PHE A 728 -0.60 -0.05 38.10
C PHE A 728 -1.44 -0.79 39.17
N LYS A 729 -2.12 -0.09 40.07
CA LYS A 729 -3.02 -0.70 41.04
C LYS A 729 -4.21 -1.31 40.32
N LYS A 730 -4.68 -2.48 40.83
CA LYS A 730 -5.78 -3.26 40.24
C LYS A 730 -7.03 -2.41 39.94
N GLU A 731 -7.34 -1.42 40.77
CA GLU A 731 -8.47 -0.51 40.62
C GLU A 731 -8.38 0.44 39.41
N ASN A 732 -7.20 0.60 38.82
CA ASN A 732 -6.95 1.46 37.67
C ASN A 732 -6.79 0.68 36.36
N VAL A 733 -6.80 -0.66 36.45
CA VAL A 733 -6.74 -1.54 35.26
C VAL A 733 -8.11 -1.60 34.61
N LYS A 734 -8.14 -1.47 33.31
CA LYS A 734 -9.34 -1.58 32.46
C LYS A 734 -9.08 -2.64 31.40
N ILE A 735 -10.04 -3.51 31.16
CA ILE A 735 -9.95 -4.53 30.11
C ILE A 735 -11.31 -4.58 29.41
N ASP A 736 -11.31 -4.54 28.11
CA ASP A 736 -12.50 -4.84 27.31
C ASP A 736 -12.18 -5.81 26.16
N LEU A 737 -13.23 -6.43 25.68
CA LEU A 737 -13.24 -7.27 24.48
C LEU A 737 -14.36 -6.79 23.58
N GLY A 738 -14.17 -6.92 22.29
CA GLY A 738 -15.20 -6.49 21.36
C GLY A 738 -15.07 -7.08 19.98
N ILE A 739 -16.11 -6.82 19.21
CA ILE A 739 -16.21 -7.16 17.80
C ILE A 739 -16.59 -5.90 17.01
N GLY A 740 -16.22 -5.88 15.75
CA GLY A 740 -16.56 -4.75 14.90
C GLY A 740 -16.58 -5.11 13.41
N ALA A 741 -17.09 -4.18 12.65
CA ALA A 741 -17.09 -4.21 11.20
C ALA A 741 -16.50 -2.92 10.64
N ARG A 742 -15.82 -3.05 9.51
CA ARG A 742 -15.29 -1.97 8.70
C ARG A 742 -15.90 -2.10 7.32
N ILE A 743 -16.61 -1.09 6.87
CA ILE A 743 -17.28 -1.08 5.57
C ILE A 743 -16.64 -0.01 4.72
N THR A 744 -15.94 -0.43 3.67
CA THR A 744 -15.32 0.49 2.71
C THR A 744 -16.38 1.05 1.78
N THR A 745 -16.56 2.35 1.80
CA THR A 745 -17.51 3.09 0.96
C THR A 745 -16.77 4.11 0.10
N PRO A 746 -17.40 4.66 -0.94
CA PRO A 746 -16.79 5.73 -1.73
C PRO A 746 -16.39 6.98 -0.93
N ILE A 747 -17.02 7.23 0.21
CA ILE A 747 -16.75 8.36 1.10
C ILE A 747 -15.81 8.02 2.26
N GLY A 748 -15.26 6.79 2.31
CA GLY A 748 -14.35 6.33 3.35
C GLY A 748 -14.79 5.05 4.03
N ILE A 749 -14.05 4.64 5.05
CA ILE A 749 -14.34 3.43 5.83
C ILE A 749 -15.31 3.80 6.96
N ILE A 750 -16.45 3.12 7.03
CA ILE A 750 -17.37 3.16 8.15
C ILE A 750 -16.93 2.12 9.18
N ARG A 751 -16.80 2.55 10.44
CA ARG A 751 -16.44 1.72 11.58
C ARG A 751 -17.64 1.52 12.50
N LEU A 752 -17.93 0.28 12.83
CA LEU A 752 -18.95 -0.14 13.78
C LEU A 752 -18.27 -1.06 14.79
N ASP A 753 -18.29 -0.70 16.07
CA ASP A 753 -17.71 -1.51 17.14
C ASP A 753 -18.72 -1.72 18.27
N TYR A 754 -18.69 -2.91 18.85
CA TYR A 754 -19.38 -3.20 20.10
C TYR A 754 -18.38 -3.81 21.09
N ALA A 755 -18.19 -3.13 22.21
CA ALA A 755 -17.20 -3.47 23.23
C ALA A 755 -17.82 -3.73 24.59
N TRP A 756 -17.39 -4.80 25.26
CA TRP A 756 -17.81 -5.17 26.61
C TRP A 756 -16.70 -4.90 27.62
N PRO A 757 -16.89 -4.01 28.59
CA PRO A 757 -15.93 -3.82 29.66
C PRO A 757 -15.98 -5.01 30.62
N LEU A 758 -14.81 -5.56 30.98
CA LEU A 758 -14.71 -6.75 31.81
C LEU A 758 -14.47 -6.44 33.30
N ILE A 759 -13.69 -5.38 33.59
CA ILE A 759 -13.29 -5.01 34.95
C ILE A 759 -13.33 -3.49 35.15
N ASN A 760 -13.56 -3.08 36.39
CA ASN A 760 -13.52 -1.65 36.82
C ASN A 760 -14.36 -0.69 35.94
N SER A 761 -15.53 -1.13 35.51
CA SER A 761 -16.52 -0.33 34.81
C SER A 761 -17.66 0.08 35.70
N SER A 762 -18.20 1.27 35.49
CA SER A 762 -19.46 1.73 36.15
C SER A 762 -20.72 1.02 35.63
N SER A 763 -20.60 0.31 34.49
CA SER A 763 -21.69 -0.44 33.88
C SER A 763 -21.11 -1.70 33.19
N ASN A 764 -21.73 -2.83 33.45
CA ASN A 764 -21.41 -4.10 32.79
C ASN A 764 -22.06 -4.23 31.39
N LYS A 765 -22.82 -3.21 30.94
CA LYS A 765 -23.43 -3.18 29.61
C LYS A 765 -22.40 -2.86 28.57
N GLY A 766 -22.41 -3.61 27.47
CA GLY A 766 -21.59 -3.32 26.31
C GLY A 766 -21.93 -1.97 25.70
N LYS A 767 -20.97 -1.38 25.00
CA LYS A 767 -21.11 -0.08 24.33
C LYS A 767 -20.97 -0.24 22.83
N PHE A 768 -21.90 0.36 22.13
CA PHE A 768 -21.82 0.54 20.68
C PHE A 768 -21.14 1.84 20.34
N SER A 769 -20.18 1.80 19.42
CA SER A 769 -19.55 2.97 18.85
C SER A 769 -19.61 2.95 17.32
N PHE A 770 -19.80 4.11 16.75
CA PHE A 770 -19.80 4.35 15.31
C PHE A 770 -18.77 5.42 15.00
N GLY A 771 -18.05 5.26 13.91
CA GLY A 771 -17.06 6.25 13.49
C GLY A 771 -16.62 6.05 12.04
N PHE A 772 -15.72 6.91 11.57
CA PHE A 772 -15.10 6.84 10.25
C PHE A 772 -13.61 6.52 10.36
N GLY A 773 -13.09 5.81 9.35
CA GLY A 773 -11.70 5.39 9.29
C GLY A 773 -11.40 4.10 10.06
N GLN A 774 -10.14 3.67 9.99
CA GLN A 774 -9.64 2.57 10.82
C GLN A 774 -9.41 3.04 12.26
N THR A 775 -9.31 2.11 13.19
CA THR A 775 -9.01 2.40 14.59
C THR A 775 -7.58 2.94 14.74
N PHE A 776 -6.66 2.34 14.03
CA PHE A 776 -5.25 2.75 13.97
C PHE A 776 -4.52 2.11 12.78
#